data_34ca70c87a9ab5a56638004a3b9601f4
#
_entry.id   34ca70c87a9ab5a56638004a3b9601f4
#
_cell.length_a   1.000
_cell.length_b   1.000
_cell.length_c   1.000
_cell.angle_alpha   90.00
_cell.angle_beta   90.00
_cell.angle_gamma   90.00
#
_symmetry.space_group_name_H-M   'P 1'
#
loop_
_entity.id
_entity.type
_entity.pdbx_description
1 polymer ?
#
loop_
_entity_poly.entity_id
_entity_poly.type
_entity_poly.pdbx_seq_one_letter_code
_entity_poly.pdbx_strand_id
1 'polypeptide(L)'
;MRSEATCAHAHPCEPTCAEQSAQRSAQQAQTHLSQAATPQPSMYRSSFEHDACGIGALANIKGVRSHQMVDDALSVLVNLEHRGGVGLERNTGDGAGILLQIPHRFFRKEAQKCGSLLPDEGDYGVAMLFLPTDEHGIAEAMRIFEDGCIEEGIPLLFWRDVPIDPHDLGQAALDCMPTIKQAFLGRPADCETNEDFERRLYIGRRTIEKRAKETQSLDDKTFYVCSMSARTIVYKGMLVSTQMRGFFKDLDDASCETAIALVHSRYSTNTTPSWERAHPNRYMVHNGEINTLRCNVNWTLAREPHLYSPVMGPSLEKVLPVFNGEGSDSAMLDNMLEFITMNGRSLPRAISMLLPEPWDKNPTLSKKRSAWGEYQSMLTEAWEGPAAIAFTDGIIMGAVLDRNGLRPARYYVTSDDRLILSSEAGTLDVDPAKILIAGSLGPGQMLIVDPREGRVIFDDEIKDDLANQAPYLDWINAETHTLDSLIAKAAEPLEAALDEGMALSTRQAIHGYFFDDIEEAIIPMAEKAKAPLASMGADTPLACLSEHPRRFFHYFNQLFAQVTNPPIDALRESHLTSTLLYLGNHGNLLEDARTNCRLVRLDTPLLTLDAFEALASMDEKGFKGAKIYASYEARTDNEHALADAVNRLCEQAEELVRDGVSILAISDRVGEGEVPMPSLLAVSSVHNHLLRCGLRTQADLIVECGDAITAHDFATLVGYSASGIYPYLAHDTIASLAERGVLAIDAETGIANYNAAILSGIVSIMSKMGISTMQGYHAAQIFEAVGLASELIDAHFTGTVSRIGGLSIDDLQHECDLHYAQALEQRTSPAPDQLPSSGITTWRPRGEEHLITPQVITLLQRAVRANDPELFAAYSEAVHQPGAPSCCAICSSSSPPAPPFRFRKSSPQARSSSASTPAR
;
A
#
# COMPACT_ATOMS: atom_id res chain seq x y z
N MET A 1 10.46 55.12 -55.69
CA MET A 1 9.43 56.03 -56.28
C MET A 1 8.21 55.86 -55.43
N ARG A 2 8.05 56.80 -54.52
CA ARG A 2 6.97 57.81 -54.42
C ARG A 2 5.57 57.19 -54.47
N SER A 3 4.62 57.31 -53.49
CA SER A 3 4.30 58.59 -52.85
C SER A 3 3.44 58.30 -51.60
N GLU A 4 3.60 59.18 -50.66
CA GLU A 4 2.71 59.50 -49.54
C GLU A 4 1.31 59.86 -49.95
N ALA A 5 0.30 59.55 -49.13
CA ALA A 5 -0.78 60.47 -48.80
C ALA A 5 -1.58 60.00 -47.57
N THR A 6 -1.34 60.62 -46.45
CA THR A 6 -2.32 61.42 -45.61
C THR A 6 -3.64 60.76 -45.15
N CYS A 7 -3.64 60.55 -43.87
CA CYS A 7 -4.58 60.93 -42.81
C CYS A 7 -6.07 61.11 -43.14
N ALA A 8 -6.97 60.37 -42.46
CA ALA A 8 -8.19 60.96 -41.89
C ALA A 8 -8.91 60.00 -40.93
N HIS A 9 -9.11 60.47 -39.71
CA HIS A 9 -10.17 60.19 -38.70
C HIS A 9 -10.65 58.73 -38.51
N ALA A 10 -10.13 58.12 -37.45
CA ALA A 10 -10.72 56.93 -36.82
C ALA A 10 -11.95 57.32 -36.01
N HIS A 11 -13.09 56.84 -36.36
CA HIS A 11 -14.24 56.70 -35.46
C HIS A 11 -14.00 55.50 -34.56
N PRO A 12 -14.40 55.52 -33.27
CA PRO A 12 -14.30 54.38 -32.40
C PRO A 12 -15.24 53.28 -32.90
N CYS A 13 -14.70 52.11 -33.17
CA CYS A 13 -15.48 50.88 -33.47
C CYS A 13 -16.35 50.54 -32.28
N GLU A 14 -17.64 50.37 -32.50
CA GLU A 14 -18.54 49.77 -31.49
C GLU A 14 -18.09 48.31 -31.24
N PRO A 15 -18.11 47.83 -29.96
CA PRO A 15 -17.70 46.48 -29.65
C PRO A 15 -18.61 45.45 -30.31
N THR A 16 -18.01 44.39 -30.82
CA THR A 16 -18.72 43.29 -31.51
C THR A 16 -19.69 42.58 -30.60
N CYS A 17 -20.73 41.99 -31.14
CA CYS A 17 -21.79 41.26 -30.43
C CYS A 17 -21.23 40.20 -29.45
N ALA A 18 -20.03 39.65 -29.74
CA ALA A 18 -19.32 38.69 -28.87
C ALA A 18 -18.70 39.35 -27.64
N GLU A 19 -18.19 40.60 -27.78
CA GLU A 19 -17.60 41.34 -26.63
C GLU A 19 -18.70 41.87 -25.72
N GLN A 20 -19.83 42.26 -26.25
CA GLN A 20 -21.02 42.64 -25.46
C GLN A 20 -21.62 41.45 -24.72
N SER A 21 -21.58 40.24 -25.29
CA SER A 21 -22.01 39.01 -24.65
C SER A 21 -21.06 38.63 -23.50
N ALA A 22 -19.74 38.74 -23.70
CA ALA A 22 -18.73 38.46 -22.70
C ALA A 22 -18.79 39.45 -21.52
N GLN A 23 -19.01 40.75 -21.81
CA GLN A 23 -19.21 41.77 -20.78
C GLN A 23 -20.49 41.59 -19.98
N ARG A 24 -21.61 41.19 -20.62
CA ARG A 24 -22.86 40.85 -19.92
C ARG A 24 -22.72 39.60 -19.04
N SER A 25 -21.98 38.56 -19.51
CA SER A 25 -21.70 37.37 -18.71
C SER A 25 -20.81 37.67 -17.51
N ALA A 26 -19.80 38.55 -17.66
CA ALA A 26 -18.94 39.00 -16.56
C ALA A 26 -19.70 39.89 -15.54
N GLN A 27 -20.59 40.77 -16.01
CA GLN A 27 -21.45 41.58 -15.12
C GLN A 27 -22.50 40.72 -14.42
N GLN A 28 -23.07 39.71 -15.06
CA GLN A 28 -23.98 38.74 -14.42
C GLN A 28 -23.25 37.90 -13.38
N ALA A 29 -22.03 37.46 -13.65
CA ALA A 29 -21.19 36.75 -12.67
C ALA A 29 -20.83 37.65 -11.46
N GLN A 30 -20.50 38.90 -11.67
CA GLN A 30 -20.25 39.85 -10.56
C GLN A 30 -21.52 40.20 -9.75
N THR A 31 -22.68 40.23 -10.39
CA THR A 31 -23.96 40.47 -9.71
C THR A 31 -24.39 39.25 -8.89
N HIS A 32 -24.03 38.04 -9.31
CA HIS A 32 -24.27 36.82 -8.52
C HIS A 32 -23.30 36.66 -7.34
N LEU A 33 -22.13 37.28 -7.38
CA LEU A 33 -21.17 37.31 -6.26
C LEU A 33 -21.48 38.38 -5.20
N SER A 34 -22.32 39.37 -5.51
CA SER A 34 -22.67 40.49 -4.57
C SER A 34 -24.04 40.34 -3.89
N GLN A 35 -24.84 39.34 -4.25
CA GLN A 35 -25.99 38.95 -3.47
C GLN A 35 -25.55 37.94 -2.41
N ALA A 36 -25.24 38.39 -1.22
CA ALA A 36 -25.17 37.56 -0.03
C ALA A 36 -26.52 36.82 0.08
N ALA A 37 -26.54 35.59 -0.40
CA ALA A 37 -27.71 34.72 -0.30
C ALA A 37 -28.02 34.59 1.19
N THR A 38 -29.20 35.03 1.61
CA THR A 38 -29.75 34.61 2.90
C THR A 38 -29.63 33.12 3.00
N PRO A 39 -28.97 32.58 4.04
CA PRO A 39 -28.72 31.15 4.14
C PRO A 39 -30.08 30.44 4.14
N GLN A 40 -30.36 29.70 3.09
CA GLN A 40 -31.49 28.78 3.10
C GLN A 40 -31.23 27.77 4.22
N PRO A 41 -32.26 27.37 5.00
CA PRO A 41 -32.10 26.37 6.03
C PRO A 41 -31.72 25.03 5.38
N SER A 42 -30.42 24.73 5.37
CA SER A 42 -29.86 23.49 4.90
C SER A 42 -29.27 22.76 6.12
N MET A 43 -29.29 21.43 6.10
CA MET A 43 -28.61 20.62 7.13
C MET A 43 -27.09 20.70 7.01
N TYR A 44 -26.60 21.21 5.89
CA TYR A 44 -25.18 21.46 5.65
C TYR A 44 -24.72 22.72 6.38
N ARG A 45 -23.61 22.60 7.07
CA ARG A 45 -22.88 23.72 7.69
C ARG A 45 -21.41 23.60 7.33
N SER A 46 -20.87 24.61 6.68
CA SER A 46 -19.45 24.66 6.30
C SER A 46 -18.49 24.50 7.48
N SER A 47 -18.93 24.88 8.69
CA SER A 47 -18.17 24.67 9.93
C SER A 47 -18.03 23.21 10.36
N PHE A 48 -18.70 22.27 9.68
CA PHE A 48 -18.56 20.81 9.88
C PHE A 48 -17.75 20.14 8.78
N GLU A 49 -17.22 20.92 7.84
CA GLU A 49 -16.44 20.40 6.72
C GLU A 49 -14.97 20.26 7.16
N HIS A 50 -14.56 19.00 7.40
CA HIS A 50 -13.20 18.62 7.72
C HIS A 50 -12.81 17.51 6.75
N ASP A 51 -11.74 17.69 5.99
CA ASP A 51 -11.43 16.80 4.87
C ASP A 51 -10.00 16.24 4.84
N ALA A 52 -9.09 16.75 5.65
CA ALA A 52 -7.70 16.30 5.68
C ALA A 52 -6.96 16.80 6.91
N CYS A 53 -5.98 16.03 7.40
CA CYS A 53 -5.12 16.43 8.51
C CYS A 53 -4.43 17.78 8.28
N GLY A 54 -4.19 18.52 9.35
CA GLY A 54 -3.37 19.72 9.37
C GLY A 54 -1.96 19.42 9.87
N ILE A 55 -0.92 19.80 9.12
CA ILE A 55 0.47 19.70 9.56
C ILE A 55 1.15 21.06 9.59
N GLY A 56 2.03 21.23 10.57
CA GLY A 56 2.93 22.37 10.66
C GLY A 56 4.33 21.95 11.14
N ALA A 57 5.33 22.61 10.61
CA ALA A 57 6.73 22.42 11.00
C ALA A 57 7.44 23.76 11.04
N LEU A 58 8.07 24.04 12.15
CA LEU A 58 8.79 25.29 12.38
C LEU A 58 10.24 24.99 12.80
N ALA A 59 11.17 25.77 12.28
CA ALA A 59 12.56 25.70 12.72
C ALA A 59 13.21 27.09 12.75
N ASN A 60 14.03 27.32 13.77
CA ASN A 60 15.00 28.41 13.75
C ASN A 60 16.25 27.93 12.98
N ILE A 61 16.56 28.58 11.88
CA ILE A 61 17.63 28.16 10.95
C ILE A 61 19.01 28.22 11.62
N LYS A 62 19.21 29.04 12.64
CA LYS A 62 20.43 29.14 13.42
C LYS A 62 20.44 28.32 14.72
N GLY A 63 19.40 27.53 14.96
CA GLY A 63 19.30 26.67 16.14
C GLY A 63 19.04 27.41 17.45
N VAL A 64 18.61 28.66 17.38
CA VAL A 64 18.29 29.44 18.58
C VAL A 64 16.98 28.96 19.19
N ARG A 65 17.06 28.36 20.38
CA ARG A 65 15.87 27.91 21.11
C ARG A 65 15.12 29.07 21.76
N SER A 66 13.82 29.01 21.74
CA SER A 66 12.96 29.99 22.39
C SER A 66 11.61 29.37 22.73
N HIS A 67 10.95 29.94 23.75
CA HIS A 67 9.55 29.61 24.08
C HIS A 67 8.61 30.15 22.99
N GLN A 68 8.97 31.25 22.34
CA GLN A 68 8.19 31.81 21.21
C GLN A 68 8.01 30.78 20.08
N MET A 69 8.99 29.88 19.85
CA MET A 69 8.86 28.81 18.86
C MET A 69 7.76 27.81 19.26
N VAL A 70 7.61 27.53 20.57
CA VAL A 70 6.50 26.70 21.08
C VAL A 70 5.17 27.40 20.89
N ASP A 71 5.09 28.69 21.21
CA ASP A 71 3.89 29.52 21.02
C ASP A 71 3.47 29.61 19.55
N ASP A 72 4.43 29.84 18.65
CA ASP A 72 4.19 29.90 17.22
C ASP A 72 3.69 28.54 16.69
N ALA A 73 4.29 27.42 17.12
CA ALA A 73 3.88 26.07 16.72
C ALA A 73 2.47 25.73 17.21
N LEU A 74 2.13 26.05 18.46
CA LEU A 74 0.77 25.88 18.98
C LEU A 74 -0.25 26.81 18.28
N SER A 75 0.18 28.02 17.87
CA SER A 75 -0.67 28.91 17.07
C SER A 75 -0.96 28.34 15.68
N VAL A 76 0.04 27.77 15.02
CA VAL A 76 -0.14 27.02 13.75
C VAL A 76 -1.13 25.88 13.95
N LEU A 77 -0.99 25.12 15.04
CA LEU A 77 -1.89 24.00 15.34
C LEU A 77 -3.34 24.47 15.54
N VAL A 78 -3.57 25.54 16.28
CA VAL A 78 -4.90 26.13 16.50
C VAL A 78 -5.48 26.65 15.19
N ASN A 79 -4.68 27.32 14.36
CA ASN A 79 -5.13 27.82 13.06
C ASN A 79 -5.42 26.72 12.03
N LEU A 80 -5.02 25.47 12.31
CA LEU A 80 -5.35 24.27 11.55
C LEU A 80 -6.54 23.47 12.16
N GLU A 81 -7.29 24.02 13.10
CA GLU A 81 -8.42 23.33 13.76
C GLU A 81 -9.46 22.84 12.74
N HIS A 82 -9.74 23.63 11.70
CA HIS A 82 -10.68 23.27 10.62
C HIS A 82 -10.27 22.04 9.83
N ARG A 83 -9.01 21.55 9.98
CA ARG A 83 -8.51 20.30 9.40
C ARG A 83 -8.55 19.14 10.38
N GLY A 84 -8.81 19.36 11.65
CA GLY A 84 -8.92 18.32 12.66
C GLY A 84 -10.30 17.66 12.65
N GLY A 85 -10.36 16.35 12.90
CA GLY A 85 -11.60 15.63 13.13
C GLY A 85 -12.12 15.84 14.55
N VAL A 86 -13.43 15.90 14.68
CA VAL A 86 -14.12 15.89 15.96
C VAL A 86 -15.18 14.80 15.98
N GLY A 87 -15.36 14.14 17.13
CA GLY A 87 -16.37 13.12 17.33
C GLY A 87 -17.78 13.70 17.45
N LEU A 88 -18.69 12.91 17.99
CA LEU A 88 -20.06 13.36 18.32
C LEU A 88 -20.04 14.52 19.34
N GLU A 89 -19.05 14.53 20.21
CA GLU A 89 -18.78 15.59 21.19
C GLU A 89 -17.73 16.55 20.62
N ARG A 90 -18.00 17.83 20.65
CA ARG A 90 -17.07 18.86 20.11
C ARG A 90 -15.72 18.93 20.82
N ASN A 91 -15.68 18.45 22.08
CA ASN A 91 -14.50 18.45 22.92
C ASN A 91 -13.71 17.12 22.87
N THR A 92 -14.11 16.18 22.00
CA THR A 92 -13.38 14.97 21.71
C THR A 92 -12.83 15.05 20.28
N GLY A 93 -11.51 15.25 20.15
CA GLY A 93 -10.83 15.31 18.85
C GLY A 93 -10.31 13.95 18.40
N ASP A 94 -10.07 13.81 17.10
CA ASP A 94 -9.37 12.65 16.52
C ASP A 94 -7.91 12.57 16.97
N GLY A 95 -7.36 13.69 17.41
CA GLY A 95 -6.02 13.82 17.98
C GLY A 95 -5.28 15.08 17.58
N ALA A 96 -4.52 15.60 18.51
CA ALA A 96 -3.59 16.71 18.31
C ALA A 96 -2.29 16.48 19.08
N GLY A 97 -1.22 17.12 18.63
CA GLY A 97 0.06 17.01 19.34
C GLY A 97 1.17 17.87 18.77
N ILE A 98 2.25 17.90 19.53
CA ILE A 98 3.49 18.63 19.25
C ILE A 98 4.71 17.77 19.56
N LEU A 99 5.69 17.75 18.67
CA LEU A 99 7.03 17.22 18.89
C LEU A 99 7.99 18.39 19.03
N LEU A 100 8.81 18.34 20.06
CA LEU A 100 9.79 19.37 20.40
C LEU A 100 11.18 18.75 20.60
N GLN A 101 12.24 19.52 20.46
CA GLN A 101 13.53 19.16 21.07
C GLN A 101 13.38 19.11 22.61
N ILE A 102 14.16 18.26 23.27
CA ILE A 102 14.16 18.19 24.73
C ILE A 102 14.43 19.56 25.34
N PRO A 103 13.48 20.16 26.10
CA PRO A 103 13.65 21.47 26.70
C PRO A 103 14.50 21.37 27.98
N HIS A 104 15.82 21.28 27.82
CA HIS A 104 16.77 21.02 28.92
C HIS A 104 16.60 21.99 30.11
N ARG A 105 16.45 23.29 29.83
CA ARG A 105 16.27 24.32 30.89
C ARG A 105 15.00 24.08 31.71
N PHE A 106 13.92 23.63 31.07
CA PHE A 106 12.68 23.28 31.74
C PHE A 106 12.86 22.00 32.58
N PHE A 107 13.37 20.93 32.01
CA PHE A 107 13.52 19.65 32.74
C PHE A 107 14.54 19.72 33.89
N ARG A 108 15.56 20.55 33.77
CA ARG A 108 16.49 20.82 34.89
C ARG A 108 15.77 21.43 36.09
N LYS A 109 14.83 22.34 35.86
CA LYS A 109 13.97 22.96 36.87
C LYS A 109 12.99 21.93 37.48
N GLU A 110 12.40 21.08 36.62
CA GLU A 110 11.47 20.04 37.07
C GLU A 110 12.19 18.93 37.88
N ALA A 111 13.38 18.50 37.48
CA ALA A 111 14.20 17.54 38.25
C ALA A 111 14.51 18.04 39.66
N GLN A 112 14.83 19.34 39.80
CA GLN A 112 15.06 19.95 41.12
C GLN A 112 13.80 19.90 42.01
N LYS A 113 12.59 20.05 41.43
CA LYS A 113 11.34 19.89 42.20
C LYS A 113 11.13 18.45 42.66
N CYS A 114 11.61 17.46 41.90
CA CYS A 114 11.57 16.05 42.24
C CYS A 114 12.73 15.65 43.20
N GLY A 115 13.57 16.59 43.60
CA GLY A 115 14.74 16.29 44.48
C GLY A 115 15.89 15.58 43.75
N SER A 116 15.92 15.61 42.44
CA SER A 116 16.89 14.95 41.57
C SER A 116 17.79 15.95 40.86
N LEU A 117 19.01 15.51 40.52
CA LEU A 117 19.91 16.27 39.63
C LEU A 117 19.84 15.70 38.23
N LEU A 118 19.61 16.57 37.27
CA LEU A 118 19.62 16.18 35.86
C LEU A 118 21.04 16.33 35.30
N PRO A 119 21.59 15.32 34.58
CA PRO A 119 22.85 15.45 33.83
C PRO A 119 22.82 16.58 32.81
N ASP A 120 23.96 16.87 32.17
CA ASP A 120 24.04 17.85 31.11
C ASP A 120 23.21 17.43 29.88
N GLU A 121 22.90 18.39 29.03
CA GLU A 121 22.13 18.13 27.82
C GLU A 121 22.84 17.12 26.90
N GLY A 122 22.12 16.09 26.45
CA GLY A 122 22.64 14.97 25.69
C GLY A 122 23.11 13.79 26.52
N ASP A 123 23.33 13.93 27.84
CA ASP A 123 23.72 12.85 28.76
C ASP A 123 22.51 12.22 29.46
N TYR A 124 21.31 12.61 29.09
CA TYR A 124 20.08 11.97 29.54
C TYR A 124 19.06 11.92 28.41
N GLY A 125 18.14 10.94 28.48
CA GLY A 125 16.96 10.83 27.63
C GLY A 125 15.67 10.96 28.44
N VAL A 126 14.57 11.21 27.77
CA VAL A 126 13.23 11.27 28.37
C VAL A 126 12.29 10.33 27.61
N ALA A 127 11.63 9.43 28.34
CA ALA A 127 10.53 8.66 27.82
C ALA A 127 9.20 9.30 28.22
N MET A 128 8.30 9.53 27.27
CA MET A 128 6.90 9.92 27.50
C MET A 128 6.02 8.70 27.32
N LEU A 129 5.24 8.34 28.36
CA LEU A 129 4.48 7.10 28.41
C LEU A 129 3.01 7.32 28.67
N PHE A 130 2.19 6.53 27.99
CA PHE A 130 0.80 6.27 28.32
C PHE A 130 0.70 4.93 29.03
N LEU A 131 0.24 4.94 30.25
CA LEU A 131 0.16 3.79 31.17
C LEU A 131 -1.30 3.47 31.50
N PRO A 132 -1.60 2.26 32.03
CA PRO A 132 -2.91 1.93 32.58
C PRO A 132 -3.44 2.96 33.58
N THR A 133 -4.72 2.89 33.90
CA THR A 133 -5.35 3.84 34.84
C THR A 133 -5.52 3.24 36.24
N ASP A 134 -5.46 1.91 36.38
CA ASP A 134 -5.55 1.22 37.65
C ASP A 134 -4.15 1.10 38.32
N GLU A 135 -4.11 1.18 39.63
CA GLU A 135 -2.86 1.17 40.42
C GLU A 135 -1.99 -0.07 40.15
N HIS A 136 -2.61 -1.25 39.99
CA HIS A 136 -1.87 -2.48 39.74
C HIS A 136 -1.26 -2.46 38.31
N GLY A 137 -2.05 -2.06 37.31
CA GLY A 137 -1.55 -1.93 35.94
C GLY A 137 -0.44 -0.89 35.83
N ILE A 138 -0.54 0.27 36.51
CA ILE A 138 0.53 1.28 36.55
C ILE A 138 1.80 0.68 37.13
N ALA A 139 1.71 0.01 38.31
CA ALA A 139 2.87 -0.57 38.97
C ALA A 139 3.54 -1.64 38.10
N GLU A 140 2.75 -2.50 37.44
CA GLU A 140 3.27 -3.54 36.55
C GLU A 140 3.93 -2.94 35.30
N ALA A 141 3.30 -1.95 34.68
CA ALA A 141 3.83 -1.25 33.52
C ALA A 141 5.16 -0.53 33.84
N MET A 142 5.25 0.12 35.02
CA MET A 142 6.48 0.74 35.47
C MET A 142 7.56 -0.30 35.72
N ARG A 143 7.24 -1.43 36.38
CA ARG A 143 8.16 -2.53 36.61
C ARG A 143 8.73 -3.10 35.28
N ILE A 144 7.88 -3.33 34.27
CA ILE A 144 8.31 -3.81 32.97
C ILE A 144 9.26 -2.81 32.30
N PHE A 145 8.95 -1.52 32.42
CA PHE A 145 9.80 -0.45 31.89
C PHE A 145 11.17 -0.45 32.61
N GLU A 146 11.19 -0.53 33.93
CA GLU A 146 12.41 -0.56 34.72
C GLU A 146 13.25 -1.81 34.43
N ASP A 147 12.62 -2.98 34.38
CA ASP A 147 13.29 -4.25 34.04
C ASP A 147 13.93 -4.20 32.64
N GLY A 148 13.24 -3.61 31.64
CA GLY A 148 13.78 -3.44 30.29
C GLY A 148 14.94 -2.43 30.26
N CYS A 149 14.87 -1.36 31.05
CA CYS A 149 16.00 -0.43 31.19
C CYS A 149 17.20 -1.11 31.82
N ILE A 150 17.02 -1.95 32.86
CA ILE A 150 18.08 -2.71 33.51
C ILE A 150 18.72 -3.68 32.52
N GLU A 151 17.93 -4.40 31.73
CA GLU A 151 18.45 -5.35 30.71
C GLU A 151 19.36 -4.66 29.68
N GLU A 152 18.96 -3.46 29.24
CA GLU A 152 19.75 -2.71 28.27
C GLU A 152 20.83 -1.80 28.92
N GLY A 153 21.01 -1.89 30.24
CA GLY A 153 21.98 -1.10 30.96
C GLY A 153 21.71 0.42 30.98
N ILE A 154 20.46 0.81 30.83
CA ILE A 154 20.01 2.22 30.80
C ILE A 154 19.69 2.64 32.26
N PRO A 155 20.43 3.56 32.87
CA PRO A 155 20.10 4.02 34.23
C PRO A 155 18.78 4.79 34.26
N LEU A 156 17.82 4.36 35.05
CA LEU A 156 16.64 5.17 35.37
C LEU A 156 17.01 6.18 36.46
N LEU A 157 16.85 7.46 36.18
CA LEU A 157 17.17 8.55 37.10
C LEU A 157 16.00 8.85 38.04
N PHE A 158 14.82 9.10 37.50
CA PHE A 158 13.58 9.31 38.26
C PHE A 158 12.36 9.26 37.35
N TRP A 159 11.18 9.12 37.96
CA TRP A 159 9.87 9.24 37.35
C TRP A 159 9.24 10.62 37.62
N ARG A 160 8.48 11.14 36.70
CA ARG A 160 7.71 12.38 36.83
C ARG A 160 6.28 12.17 36.35
N ASP A 161 5.30 12.58 37.13
CA ASP A 161 3.93 12.74 36.62
C ASP A 161 3.84 13.99 35.77
N VAL A 162 3.25 13.87 34.57
CA VAL A 162 3.06 15.01 33.67
C VAL A 162 1.88 15.82 34.19
N PRO A 163 2.05 17.14 34.48
CA PRO A 163 0.94 17.99 34.91
C PRO A 163 -0.05 18.19 33.78
N ILE A 164 -1.24 17.64 33.90
CA ILE A 164 -2.33 17.76 32.94
C ILE A 164 -3.58 18.36 33.58
N ASP A 165 -4.43 18.96 32.72
CA ASP A 165 -5.74 19.48 33.10
C ASP A 165 -6.83 18.94 32.16
N PRO A 166 -7.58 17.91 32.57
CA PRO A 166 -8.54 17.25 31.69
C PRO A 166 -9.93 17.89 31.66
N HIS A 167 -10.14 19.03 32.30
CA HIS A 167 -11.48 19.60 32.52
C HIS A 167 -12.21 19.96 31.22
N ASP A 168 -11.50 20.29 30.14
CA ASP A 168 -12.08 20.66 28.84
C ASP A 168 -12.29 19.47 27.89
N LEU A 169 -11.95 18.24 28.31
CA LEU A 169 -12.09 17.05 27.48
C LEU A 169 -13.55 16.59 27.38
N GLY A 170 -13.91 16.03 26.22
CA GLY A 170 -15.16 15.30 26.06
C GLY A 170 -15.14 13.94 26.77
N GLN A 171 -16.32 13.39 27.06
CA GLN A 171 -16.44 12.16 27.84
C GLN A 171 -15.77 10.98 27.17
N ALA A 172 -15.88 10.85 25.84
CA ALA A 172 -15.24 9.77 25.11
C ALA A 172 -13.70 9.79 25.19
N ALA A 173 -13.09 10.97 25.25
CA ALA A 173 -11.65 11.10 25.45
C ALA A 173 -11.26 10.80 26.91
N LEU A 174 -12.08 11.18 27.89
CA LEU A 174 -11.89 10.90 29.31
C LEU A 174 -12.00 9.40 29.63
N ASP A 175 -12.97 8.71 29.04
CA ASP A 175 -13.24 7.28 29.29
C ASP A 175 -12.03 6.37 28.91
N CYS A 176 -11.20 6.81 27.93
CA CYS A 176 -10.01 6.08 27.51
C CYS A 176 -8.69 6.83 27.79
N MET A 177 -8.72 7.87 28.64
CA MET A 177 -7.53 8.67 28.95
C MET A 177 -6.52 7.83 29.75
N PRO A 178 -5.26 7.69 29.27
CA PRO A 178 -4.23 6.97 29.99
C PRO A 178 -3.66 7.80 31.16
N THR A 179 -2.96 7.13 32.08
CA THR A 179 -2.04 7.79 33.01
C THR A 179 -0.79 8.25 32.24
N ILE A 180 -0.42 9.53 32.33
CA ILE A 180 0.71 10.08 31.58
C ILE A 180 1.90 10.34 32.50
N LYS A 181 3.01 9.63 32.23
CA LYS A 181 4.25 9.75 33.01
C LYS A 181 5.46 9.97 32.11
N GLN A 182 6.49 10.55 32.69
CA GLN A 182 7.83 10.67 32.12
C GLN A 182 8.84 9.89 32.95
N ALA A 183 9.70 9.12 32.25
CA ALA A 183 10.87 8.49 32.83
C ALA A 183 12.13 9.20 32.32
N PHE A 184 13.00 9.61 33.24
CA PHE A 184 14.29 10.23 32.93
C PHE A 184 15.38 9.17 33.01
N LEU A 185 16.18 9.08 31.94
CA LEU A 185 17.10 7.99 31.66
C LEU A 185 18.51 8.55 31.51
N GLY A 186 19.48 7.99 32.25
CA GLY A 186 20.86 8.40 32.10
C GLY A 186 21.56 7.74 30.91
N ARG A 187 22.60 8.38 30.39
CA ARG A 187 23.46 7.80 29.36
C ARG A 187 24.25 6.65 29.97
N PRO A 188 24.23 5.44 29.38
CA PRO A 188 25.13 4.35 29.79
C PRO A 188 26.60 4.70 29.55
N ALA A 189 27.51 4.23 30.42
CA ALA A 189 28.93 4.59 30.34
C ALA A 189 29.65 4.04 29.07
N ASP A 190 29.09 3.02 28.46
CA ASP A 190 29.54 2.41 27.19
C ASP A 190 28.99 3.08 25.91
N CYS A 191 28.12 4.07 26.05
CA CYS A 191 27.63 4.88 24.92
C CYS A 191 28.58 6.06 24.72
N GLU A 192 29.52 5.93 23.77
CA GLU A 192 30.54 6.96 23.52
C GLU A 192 29.98 8.16 22.77
N THR A 193 29.08 7.93 21.81
CA THR A 193 28.48 8.97 20.97
C THR A 193 27.01 9.23 21.31
N ASN A 194 26.47 10.34 20.85
CA ASN A 194 25.03 10.63 20.96
C ASN A 194 24.19 9.65 20.15
N GLU A 195 24.70 9.20 19.02
CA GLU A 195 24.09 8.20 18.17
C GLU A 195 24.02 6.83 18.86
N ASP A 196 25.04 6.45 19.60
CA ASP A 196 25.04 5.20 20.39
C ASP A 196 23.99 5.25 21.50
N PHE A 197 23.86 6.41 22.14
CA PHE A 197 22.86 6.59 23.19
C PHE A 197 21.43 6.56 22.62
N GLU A 198 21.14 7.27 21.52
CA GLU A 198 19.83 7.20 20.83
C GLU A 198 19.51 5.76 20.42
N ARG A 199 20.47 5.03 19.87
CA ARG A 199 20.30 3.63 19.47
C ARG A 199 20.03 2.73 20.69
N ARG A 200 20.71 2.96 21.83
CA ARG A 200 20.46 2.24 23.07
C ARG A 200 19.05 2.50 23.60
N LEU A 201 18.57 3.75 23.54
CA LEU A 201 17.21 4.10 23.91
C LEU A 201 16.19 3.43 22.98
N TYR A 202 16.46 3.39 21.68
CA TYR A 202 15.61 2.69 20.70
C TYR A 202 15.51 1.19 20.99
N ILE A 203 16.64 0.50 21.21
CA ILE A 203 16.68 -0.93 21.55
C ILE A 203 15.92 -1.17 22.87
N GLY A 204 16.17 -0.36 23.90
CA GLY A 204 15.48 -0.44 25.19
C GLY A 204 13.96 -0.30 25.05
N ARG A 205 13.51 0.68 24.29
CA ARG A 205 12.07 0.86 24.00
C ARG A 205 11.47 -0.37 23.32
N ARG A 206 12.12 -0.91 22.28
CA ARG A 206 11.60 -2.09 21.58
C ARG A 206 11.55 -3.33 22.48
N THR A 207 12.55 -3.52 23.34
CA THR A 207 12.57 -4.58 24.34
C THR A 207 11.42 -4.43 25.34
N ILE A 208 11.19 -3.21 25.83
CA ILE A 208 10.11 -2.87 26.74
C ILE A 208 8.73 -3.11 26.11
N GLU A 209 8.51 -2.62 24.89
CA GLU A 209 7.25 -2.79 24.15
C GLU A 209 6.92 -4.27 23.91
N LYS A 210 7.92 -5.10 23.59
CA LYS A 210 7.72 -6.57 23.46
C LYS A 210 7.30 -7.21 24.75
N ARG A 211 7.99 -6.92 25.83
CA ARG A 211 7.66 -7.45 27.18
C ARG A 211 6.25 -7.04 27.61
N ALA A 212 5.90 -5.79 27.39
CA ALA A 212 4.56 -5.31 27.74
C ALA A 212 3.48 -6.09 26.97
N LYS A 213 3.72 -6.36 25.68
CA LYS A 213 2.80 -7.13 24.83
C LYS A 213 2.69 -8.61 25.23
N GLU A 214 3.75 -9.20 25.74
CA GLU A 214 3.80 -10.60 26.22
C GLU A 214 3.23 -10.77 27.64
N THR A 215 2.97 -9.65 28.34
CA THR A 215 2.55 -9.67 29.74
C THR A 215 1.03 -9.71 29.85
N GLN A 216 0.48 -10.87 30.21
CA GLN A 216 -0.96 -11.13 30.30
C GLN A 216 -1.72 -10.16 31.23
N SER A 217 -1.07 -9.62 32.27
CA SER A 217 -1.69 -8.64 33.19
C SER A 217 -1.90 -7.27 32.57
N LEU A 218 -1.31 -7.02 31.40
CA LEU A 218 -1.47 -5.82 30.58
C LEU A 218 -2.34 -6.05 29.34
N ASP A 219 -2.85 -7.28 29.13
CA ASP A 219 -3.82 -7.53 28.06
C ASP A 219 -5.01 -6.57 28.23
N ASP A 220 -5.47 -6.00 27.11
CA ASP A 220 -6.54 -4.99 27.05
C ASP A 220 -6.27 -3.67 27.81
N LYS A 221 -5.04 -3.44 28.30
CA LYS A 221 -4.64 -2.19 28.97
C LYS A 221 -3.72 -1.34 28.08
N THR A 222 -3.82 -0.03 28.28
CA THR A 222 -2.95 0.91 27.54
C THR A 222 -1.52 0.84 28.09
N PHE A 223 -0.58 0.44 27.24
CA PHE A 223 0.85 0.64 27.44
C PHE A 223 1.46 1.14 26.12
N TYR A 224 1.88 2.39 26.07
CA TYR A 224 2.43 2.97 24.85
C TYR A 224 3.53 3.98 25.17
N VAL A 225 4.67 3.85 24.47
CA VAL A 225 5.80 4.78 24.58
C VAL A 225 5.69 5.81 23.44
N CYS A 226 5.24 7.02 23.78
CA CYS A 226 5.05 8.11 22.80
C CYS A 226 6.38 8.53 22.18
N SER A 227 7.41 8.70 23.01
CA SER A 227 8.79 8.98 22.64
C SER A 227 9.74 8.47 23.72
N MET A 228 10.96 8.07 23.33
CA MET A 228 12.05 7.73 24.25
C MET A 228 13.36 8.12 23.56
N SER A 229 13.85 9.33 23.82
CA SER A 229 14.96 9.95 23.08
C SER A 229 15.74 10.90 23.99
N ALA A 230 17.01 11.14 23.68
CA ALA A 230 17.83 12.19 24.26
C ALA A 230 17.72 13.52 23.50
N ARG A 231 16.97 13.55 22.38
CA ARG A 231 16.88 14.70 21.44
C ARG A 231 15.49 15.30 21.37
N THR A 232 14.43 14.46 21.37
CA THR A 232 13.05 14.88 21.13
C THR A 232 12.08 14.38 22.18
N ILE A 233 10.96 15.09 22.34
CA ILE A 233 9.84 14.67 23.17
C ILE A 233 8.53 14.96 22.45
N VAL A 234 7.54 14.06 22.62
CA VAL A 234 6.22 14.15 21.99
C VAL A 234 5.15 14.35 23.05
N TYR A 235 4.38 15.44 22.92
CA TYR A 235 3.13 15.67 23.65
C TYR A 235 1.97 15.49 22.68
N LYS A 236 1.07 14.53 22.95
CA LYS A 236 -0.06 14.22 22.09
C LYS A 236 -1.24 13.58 22.85
N GLY A 237 -2.40 13.54 22.23
CA GLY A 237 -3.58 12.89 22.83
C GLY A 237 -4.82 12.99 21.95
N MET A 238 -5.93 12.39 22.40
CA MET A 238 -7.26 12.54 21.80
C MET A 238 -7.84 13.94 22.08
N LEU A 239 -7.14 14.94 21.59
CA LEU A 239 -7.39 16.35 21.82
C LEU A 239 -7.86 17.03 20.53
N VAL A 240 -8.63 18.09 20.64
CA VAL A 240 -8.72 19.10 19.58
C VAL A 240 -7.56 20.09 19.71
N SER A 241 -7.21 20.74 18.62
CA SER A 241 -6.04 21.63 18.53
C SER A 241 -5.98 22.69 19.63
N THR A 242 -7.13 23.26 20.01
CA THR A 242 -7.26 24.31 21.02
C THR A 242 -7.02 23.85 22.45
N GLN A 243 -7.14 22.54 22.71
CA GLN A 243 -6.96 21.96 24.07
C GLN A 243 -5.50 21.74 24.45
N MET A 244 -4.57 21.64 23.48
CA MET A 244 -3.18 21.23 23.72
C MET A 244 -2.48 22.01 24.83
N ARG A 245 -2.55 23.35 24.78
CA ARG A 245 -1.93 24.23 25.77
C ARG A 245 -2.60 24.10 27.14
N GLY A 246 -3.94 24.07 27.17
CA GLY A 246 -4.71 23.92 28.41
C GLY A 246 -4.47 22.60 29.11
N PHE A 247 -4.37 21.53 28.33
CA PHE A 247 -4.18 20.17 28.84
C PHE A 247 -2.77 19.90 29.35
N PHE A 248 -1.72 20.19 28.58
CA PHE A 248 -0.32 20.00 28.98
C PHE A 248 0.28 21.28 29.57
N LYS A 249 0.31 21.37 30.91
CA LYS A 249 0.80 22.60 31.60
C LYS A 249 2.30 22.87 31.35
N ASP A 250 3.08 21.85 30.96
CA ASP A 250 4.50 22.00 30.61
C ASP A 250 4.70 22.98 29.44
N LEU A 251 3.73 23.03 28.50
CA LEU A 251 3.79 23.89 27.30
C LEU A 251 3.58 25.38 27.58
N ASP A 252 3.12 25.73 28.78
CA ASP A 252 2.96 27.14 29.24
C ASP A 252 4.21 27.69 29.97
N ASP A 253 5.15 26.82 30.37
CA ASP A 253 6.33 27.28 31.11
C ASP A 253 7.31 27.96 30.15
N ALA A 254 7.64 29.23 30.39
CA ALA A 254 8.56 30.02 29.58
C ALA A 254 9.97 29.41 29.42
N SER A 255 10.34 28.44 30.26
CA SER A 255 11.60 27.66 30.12
C SER A 255 11.47 26.44 29.21
N CYS A 256 10.26 26.12 28.76
CA CYS A 256 10.02 25.12 27.70
C CYS A 256 10.38 25.76 26.36
N GLU A 257 11.61 25.55 25.90
CA GLU A 257 12.22 26.20 24.74
C GLU A 257 12.61 25.15 23.69
N THR A 258 12.40 25.48 22.41
CA THR A 258 12.81 24.64 21.27
C THR A 258 13.29 25.51 20.10
N ALA A 259 14.14 24.96 19.24
CA ALA A 259 14.46 25.54 17.91
C ALA A 259 13.73 24.81 16.78
N ILE A 260 13.18 23.62 17.03
CA ILE A 260 12.45 22.80 16.07
C ILE A 260 11.14 22.34 16.71
N ALA A 261 10.02 22.49 15.99
CA ALA A 261 8.72 22.00 16.42
C ALA A 261 7.94 21.41 15.24
N LEU A 262 7.33 20.22 15.42
CA LEU A 262 6.36 19.66 14.50
C LEU A 262 4.98 19.59 15.17
N VAL A 263 3.92 20.01 14.49
CA VAL A 263 2.56 19.95 14.99
C VAL A 263 1.62 19.25 14.03
N HIS A 264 0.58 18.64 14.60
CA HIS A 264 -0.39 17.90 13.81
C HIS A 264 -1.80 18.02 14.40
N SER A 265 -2.76 18.32 13.54
CA SER A 265 -4.21 18.22 13.79
C SER A 265 -4.77 17.06 12.99
N ARG A 266 -5.19 15.99 13.67
CA ARG A 266 -5.59 14.73 13.02
C ARG A 266 -7.03 14.77 12.54
N TYR A 267 -7.22 14.26 11.32
CA TYR A 267 -8.52 13.87 10.80
C TYR A 267 -8.48 12.38 10.44
N SER A 268 -9.25 11.58 11.15
CA SER A 268 -9.24 10.12 11.01
C SER A 268 -10.35 9.68 10.06
N THR A 269 -9.98 9.09 8.91
CA THR A 269 -10.93 8.57 7.92
C THR A 269 -11.10 7.06 8.01
N ASN A 270 -10.00 6.32 8.23
CA ASN A 270 -9.94 4.86 8.08
C ASN A 270 -9.63 4.11 9.38
N THR A 271 -9.30 4.82 10.47
CA THR A 271 -8.94 4.21 11.76
C THR A 271 -9.70 4.88 12.90
N THR A 272 -10.11 4.08 13.89
CA THR A 272 -10.73 4.61 15.11
C THR A 272 -9.73 5.52 15.85
N PRO A 273 -10.13 6.75 16.24
CA PRO A 273 -9.29 7.61 17.06
C PRO A 273 -8.90 6.96 18.39
N SER A 274 -7.66 7.16 18.82
CA SER A 274 -7.17 6.77 20.14
C SER A 274 -6.04 7.68 20.58
N TRP A 275 -5.72 7.68 21.88
CA TRP A 275 -4.61 8.46 22.44
C TRP A 275 -3.28 8.13 21.75
N GLU A 276 -3.03 6.86 21.47
CA GLU A 276 -1.80 6.35 20.85
C GLU A 276 -1.67 6.77 19.39
N ARG A 277 -2.79 6.76 18.65
CA ARG A 277 -2.84 7.08 17.22
C ARG A 277 -2.80 8.57 16.92
N ALA A 278 -2.88 9.43 17.94
CA ALA A 278 -2.64 10.85 17.75
C ALA A 278 -1.20 11.09 17.24
N HIS A 279 -1.03 12.11 16.40
CA HIS A 279 0.28 12.57 15.95
C HIS A 279 0.78 13.74 16.80
N PRO A 280 2.10 14.03 16.77
CA PRO A 280 3.20 13.42 16.01
C PRO A 280 3.51 11.98 16.39
N ASN A 281 4.11 11.23 15.43
CA ASN A 281 4.87 10.04 15.72
C ASN A 281 6.25 10.43 16.27
N ARG A 282 7.25 9.50 16.33
CA ARG A 282 8.55 9.76 16.96
C ARG A 282 9.47 10.62 16.11
N TYR A 283 9.36 10.49 14.79
CA TYR A 283 10.20 11.18 13.81
C TYR A 283 9.40 12.11 12.90
N MET A 284 8.10 11.89 12.75
CA MET A 284 7.36 12.60 11.71
C MET A 284 5.91 12.95 12.07
N VAL A 285 5.38 13.90 11.28
CA VAL A 285 3.95 14.17 11.09
C VAL A 285 3.58 13.89 9.65
N HIS A 286 2.39 13.36 9.42
CA HIS A 286 1.93 12.91 8.12
C HIS A 286 0.51 13.43 7.83
N ASN A 287 0.34 14.02 6.66
CA ASN A 287 -0.96 14.33 6.09
C ASN A 287 -1.17 13.51 4.83
N GLY A 288 -2.00 12.48 4.90
CA GLY A 288 -2.32 11.62 3.78
C GLY A 288 -2.61 10.18 4.17
N GLU A 289 -2.34 9.27 3.23
CA GLU A 289 -2.52 7.83 3.36
C GLU A 289 -1.43 7.10 2.58
N ILE A 290 -0.99 5.94 3.06
CA ILE A 290 -0.04 5.07 2.38
C ILE A 290 -0.81 3.93 1.72
N ASN A 291 -0.98 3.99 0.42
CA ASN A 291 -1.76 3.03 -0.36
C ASN A 291 -1.03 1.68 -0.53
N THR A 292 0.30 1.69 -0.52
CA THR A 292 1.14 0.49 -0.67
C THR A 292 1.42 -0.22 0.66
N LEU A 293 0.81 0.19 1.76
CA LEU A 293 1.11 -0.29 3.12
C LEU A 293 1.22 -1.81 3.22
N ARG A 294 0.26 -2.55 2.65
CA ARG A 294 0.26 -4.03 2.73
C ARG A 294 1.51 -4.62 2.05
N CYS A 295 1.84 -4.13 0.86
CA CYS A 295 3.06 -4.52 0.15
C CYS A 295 4.31 -4.22 1.00
N ASN A 296 4.43 -3.00 1.51
CA ASN A 296 5.60 -2.58 2.30
C ASN A 296 5.77 -3.43 3.56
N VAL A 297 4.66 -3.75 4.25
CA VAL A 297 4.68 -4.63 5.42
C VAL A 297 5.08 -6.06 5.03
N ASN A 298 4.44 -6.63 4.01
CA ASN A 298 4.70 -8.01 3.57
C ASN A 298 6.17 -8.20 3.17
N TRP A 299 6.75 -7.28 2.38
CA TRP A 299 8.14 -7.37 1.96
C TRP A 299 9.13 -7.08 3.10
N THR A 300 8.80 -6.21 4.04
CA THR A 300 9.66 -5.99 5.22
C THR A 300 9.72 -7.27 6.07
N LEU A 301 8.57 -7.89 6.36
CA LEU A 301 8.52 -9.17 7.09
C LEU A 301 9.26 -10.29 6.34
N ALA A 302 9.15 -10.33 5.01
CA ALA A 302 9.90 -11.30 4.20
C ALA A 302 11.42 -11.14 4.30
N ARG A 303 11.90 -9.88 4.50
CA ARG A 303 13.34 -9.56 4.63
C ARG A 303 13.88 -9.81 6.03
N GLU A 304 13.07 -9.70 7.09
CA GLU A 304 13.51 -9.78 8.48
C GLU A 304 14.43 -10.98 8.78
N PRO A 305 14.18 -12.21 8.28
CA PRO A 305 15.04 -13.36 8.55
C PRO A 305 16.49 -13.22 8.04
N HIS A 306 16.72 -12.37 7.04
CA HIS A 306 18.02 -12.17 6.39
C HIS A 306 18.65 -10.81 6.66
N LEU A 307 18.01 -9.98 7.48
CA LEU A 307 18.59 -8.69 7.84
C LEU A 307 19.86 -8.88 8.69
N TYR A 308 20.88 -8.16 8.32
CA TYR A 308 22.11 -8.01 9.07
C TYR A 308 22.42 -6.52 9.23
N SER A 309 22.74 -6.12 10.45
CA SER A 309 23.11 -4.74 10.76
C SER A 309 24.58 -4.65 11.19
N PRO A 310 25.42 -3.97 10.42
CA PRO A 310 26.79 -3.68 10.83
C PRO A 310 26.87 -2.82 12.10
N VAL A 311 25.80 -2.06 12.38
CA VAL A 311 25.72 -1.07 13.47
C VAL A 311 25.12 -1.65 14.74
N MET A 312 24.05 -2.42 14.64
CA MET A 312 23.38 -3.03 15.80
C MET A 312 23.94 -4.41 16.16
N GLY A 313 24.55 -5.12 15.23
CA GLY A 313 25.00 -6.47 15.45
C GLY A 313 23.88 -7.39 15.98
N PRO A 314 24.15 -8.19 17.05
CA PRO A 314 23.14 -9.10 17.62
C PRO A 314 21.91 -8.40 18.20
N SER A 315 22.01 -7.12 18.55
CA SER A 315 20.87 -6.37 19.10
C SER A 315 19.77 -6.13 18.06
N LEU A 316 20.02 -6.43 16.77
CA LEU A 316 19.00 -6.35 15.73
C LEU A 316 17.78 -7.23 16.04
N GLU A 317 17.98 -8.44 16.58
CA GLU A 317 16.89 -9.35 16.93
C GLU A 317 15.94 -8.78 17.99
N LYS A 318 16.43 -7.91 18.87
CA LYS A 318 15.64 -7.26 19.91
C LYS A 318 14.62 -6.27 19.34
N VAL A 319 14.91 -5.67 18.18
CA VAL A 319 14.08 -4.64 17.57
C VAL A 319 13.10 -5.18 16.52
N LEU A 320 13.24 -6.46 16.12
CA LEU A 320 12.31 -7.13 15.21
C LEU A 320 11.10 -7.71 15.97
N PRO A 321 9.91 -7.79 15.37
CA PRO A 321 9.57 -7.28 14.03
C PRO A 321 9.65 -5.74 13.99
N VAL A 322 9.92 -5.17 12.81
CA VAL A 322 10.06 -3.71 12.64
C VAL A 322 8.76 -2.99 13.02
N PHE A 323 7.63 -3.53 12.59
CA PHE A 323 6.34 -2.88 12.74
C PHE A 323 5.61 -3.24 14.05
N ASN A 324 4.89 -2.24 14.58
CA ASN A 324 3.80 -2.49 15.49
C ASN A 324 2.54 -2.78 14.66
N GLY A 325 2.09 -4.05 14.63
CA GLY A 325 0.96 -4.49 13.80
C GLY A 325 -0.39 -3.83 14.11
N GLU A 326 -0.51 -3.08 15.21
CA GLU A 326 -1.72 -2.34 15.61
C GLU A 326 -1.65 -0.85 15.24
N GLY A 327 -0.51 -0.40 14.71
CA GLY A 327 -0.27 0.97 14.29
C GLY A 327 -1.10 1.40 13.09
N SER A 328 -1.23 2.72 12.89
CA SER A 328 -1.72 3.29 11.64
C SER A 328 -0.65 3.16 10.55
N ASP A 329 -1.04 3.41 9.29
CA ASP A 329 -0.12 3.48 8.14
C ASP A 329 1.09 4.41 8.41
N SER A 330 0.81 5.60 8.92
CA SER A 330 1.83 6.59 9.28
C SER A 330 2.70 6.14 10.47
N ALA A 331 2.15 5.40 11.44
CA ALA A 331 2.95 4.85 12.53
C ALA A 331 3.88 3.73 12.03
N MET A 332 3.44 2.91 11.07
CA MET A 332 4.29 1.89 10.44
C MET A 332 5.40 2.52 9.60
N LEU A 333 5.09 3.58 8.84
CA LEU A 333 6.11 4.35 8.12
C LEU A 333 7.14 4.98 9.08
N ASP A 334 6.69 5.54 10.21
CA ASP A 334 7.57 6.08 11.27
C ASP A 334 8.45 4.99 11.89
N ASN A 335 7.91 3.77 12.10
CA ASN A 335 8.71 2.64 12.58
C ASN A 335 9.81 2.25 11.59
N MET A 336 9.49 2.21 10.29
CA MET A 336 10.48 1.91 9.25
C MET A 336 11.53 3.00 9.13
N LEU A 337 11.12 4.26 9.21
CA LEU A 337 12.02 5.42 9.20
C LEU A 337 13.00 5.40 10.37
N GLU A 338 12.48 5.18 11.58
CA GLU A 338 13.28 5.02 12.80
C GLU A 338 14.24 3.83 12.68
N PHE A 339 13.76 2.67 12.22
CA PHE A 339 14.56 1.47 12.02
C PHE A 339 15.74 1.69 11.08
N ILE A 340 15.51 2.27 9.91
CA ILE A 340 16.57 2.56 8.93
C ILE A 340 17.58 3.57 9.50
N THR A 341 17.09 4.63 10.18
CA THR A 341 17.93 5.68 10.76
C THR A 341 18.78 5.13 11.90
N MET A 342 18.21 4.30 12.79
CA MET A 342 18.95 3.68 13.89
C MET A 342 19.98 2.65 13.41
N ASN A 343 19.83 2.13 12.19
CA ASN A 343 20.81 1.28 11.53
C ASN A 343 21.88 2.07 10.74
N GLY A 344 22.01 3.38 11.00
CA GLY A 344 23.15 4.20 10.56
C GLY A 344 22.95 4.97 9.26
N ARG A 345 21.77 4.93 8.64
CA ARG A 345 21.49 5.81 7.49
C ARG A 345 21.04 7.18 7.99
N SER A 346 21.48 8.24 7.30
CA SER A 346 21.01 9.60 7.62
C SER A 346 19.52 9.75 7.37
N LEU A 347 18.84 10.57 8.17
CA LEU A 347 17.41 10.80 8.07
C LEU A 347 16.96 11.25 6.64
N PRO A 348 17.65 12.17 5.95
CA PRO A 348 17.31 12.51 4.56
C PRO A 348 17.43 11.33 3.60
N ARG A 349 18.41 10.47 3.81
CA ARG A 349 18.58 9.26 3.02
C ARG A 349 17.46 8.26 3.27
N ALA A 350 17.13 8.00 4.53
CA ALA A 350 16.04 7.08 4.90
C ALA A 350 14.71 7.54 4.30
N ILE A 351 14.37 8.82 4.40
CA ILE A 351 13.20 9.42 3.75
C ILE A 351 13.25 9.25 2.23
N SER A 352 14.39 9.53 1.58
CA SER A 352 14.52 9.39 0.12
C SER A 352 14.41 7.94 -0.37
N MET A 353 14.76 6.96 0.48
CA MET A 353 14.56 5.54 0.19
C MET A 353 13.08 5.15 0.25
N LEU A 354 12.37 5.62 1.27
CA LEU A 354 10.97 5.27 1.50
C LEU A 354 10.02 6.03 0.58
N LEU A 355 10.32 7.29 0.27
CA LEU A 355 9.52 8.18 -0.58
C LEU A 355 10.37 8.70 -1.74
N PRO A 356 10.75 7.84 -2.70
CA PRO A 356 11.60 8.24 -3.82
C PRO A 356 10.86 9.17 -4.78
N GLU A 357 11.60 10.08 -5.42
CA GLU A 357 11.10 10.81 -6.58
C GLU A 357 10.87 9.85 -7.77
N PRO A 358 9.99 10.20 -8.75
CA PRO A 358 9.87 9.44 -10.00
C PRO A 358 11.19 9.54 -10.76
N TRP A 359 11.94 8.46 -10.87
CA TRP A 359 13.28 8.44 -11.46
C TRP A 359 13.36 7.76 -12.82
N ASP A 360 12.56 6.72 -13.07
CA ASP A 360 12.67 5.83 -14.24
C ASP A 360 12.18 6.48 -15.56
N LYS A 361 11.16 7.33 -15.50
CA LYS A 361 10.58 8.01 -16.67
C LYS A 361 10.89 9.52 -16.71
N ASN A 362 11.78 10.02 -15.85
CA ASN A 362 12.09 11.44 -15.78
C ASN A 362 13.36 11.79 -16.58
N PRO A 363 13.24 12.34 -17.79
CA PRO A 363 14.38 12.66 -18.65
C PRO A 363 15.19 13.87 -18.15
N THR A 364 14.72 14.59 -17.15
CA THR A 364 15.40 15.79 -16.60
C THR A 364 16.42 15.44 -15.52
N LEU A 365 16.36 14.25 -14.96
CA LEU A 365 17.31 13.81 -13.93
C LEU A 365 18.69 13.50 -14.50
N SER A 366 19.73 13.82 -13.75
CA SER A 366 21.07 13.36 -14.05
C SER A 366 21.16 11.84 -13.96
N LYS A 367 22.07 11.22 -14.75
CA LYS A 367 22.30 9.77 -14.70
C LYS A 367 22.63 9.26 -13.30
N LYS A 368 23.30 10.08 -12.47
CA LYS A 368 23.64 9.70 -11.10
C LYS A 368 22.40 9.68 -10.19
N ARG A 369 21.52 10.68 -10.31
CA ARG A 369 20.24 10.70 -9.54
C ARG A 369 19.33 9.56 -9.96
N SER A 370 19.22 9.29 -11.27
CA SER A 370 18.45 8.14 -11.75
C SER A 370 19.02 6.83 -11.23
N ALA A 371 20.35 6.64 -11.27
CA ALA A 371 21.00 5.45 -10.72
C ALA A 371 20.85 5.35 -9.18
N TRP A 372 20.83 6.46 -8.46
CA TRP A 372 20.50 6.50 -7.04
C TRP A 372 19.09 5.97 -6.79
N GLY A 373 18.09 6.50 -7.52
CA GLY A 373 16.69 6.04 -7.42
C GLY A 373 16.55 4.56 -7.76
N GLU A 374 17.20 4.09 -8.83
CA GLU A 374 17.21 2.68 -9.24
C GLU A 374 17.83 1.78 -8.16
N TYR A 375 18.97 2.16 -7.59
CA TYR A 375 19.61 1.41 -6.53
C TYR A 375 18.71 1.29 -5.29
N GLN A 376 18.01 2.37 -4.89
CA GLN A 376 17.08 2.31 -3.76
C GLN A 376 15.90 1.37 -4.02
N SER A 377 15.38 1.35 -5.25
CA SER A 377 14.27 0.47 -5.62
C SER A 377 14.65 -1.02 -5.67
N MET A 378 15.94 -1.34 -5.74
CA MET A 378 16.46 -2.71 -5.56
C MET A 378 16.50 -3.16 -4.10
N LEU A 379 16.49 -2.22 -3.16
CA LEU A 379 16.58 -2.49 -1.73
C LEU A 379 15.22 -2.54 -1.05
N THR A 380 14.30 -1.66 -1.43
CA THR A 380 12.98 -1.56 -0.81
C THR A 380 11.94 -0.97 -1.76
N GLU A 381 10.70 -1.39 -1.58
CA GLU A 381 9.54 -0.85 -2.29
C GLU A 381 9.25 0.57 -1.80
N ALA A 382 8.85 1.44 -2.74
CA ALA A 382 8.39 2.79 -2.39
C ALA A 382 7.15 2.74 -1.49
N TRP A 383 7.09 3.64 -0.50
CA TRP A 383 5.89 3.89 0.29
C TRP A 383 5.08 4.96 -0.43
N GLU A 384 4.02 4.54 -1.10
CA GLU A 384 3.24 5.39 -1.99
C GLU A 384 1.86 5.69 -1.44
N GLY A 385 1.42 6.87 -1.74
CA GLY A 385 0.12 7.39 -1.42
C GLY A 385 0.16 8.91 -1.42
N PRO A 386 -0.97 9.59 -1.28
CA PRO A 386 -0.99 11.04 -1.11
C PRO A 386 -0.34 11.39 0.23
N ALA A 387 0.87 11.96 0.23
CA ALA A 387 1.60 12.23 1.46
C ALA A 387 2.32 13.59 1.45
N ALA A 388 2.07 14.37 2.50
CA ALA A 388 2.94 15.47 2.92
C ALA A 388 3.49 15.12 4.30
N ILE A 389 4.82 15.02 4.41
CA ILE A 389 5.50 14.60 5.62
C ILE A 389 6.47 15.68 6.05
N ALA A 390 6.41 16.10 7.32
CA ALA A 390 7.49 16.80 7.96
C ALA A 390 8.13 15.89 9.01
N PHE A 391 9.46 15.94 9.12
CA PHE A 391 10.25 15.01 9.92
C PHE A 391 11.40 15.70 10.66
N THR A 392 11.84 15.11 11.75
CA THR A 392 13.00 15.55 12.52
C THR A 392 13.58 14.42 13.36
N ASP A 393 14.89 14.44 13.57
CA ASP A 393 15.62 13.64 14.57
C ASP A 393 16.06 14.50 15.76
N GLY A 394 15.54 15.71 15.89
CA GLY A 394 15.94 16.72 16.89
C GLY A 394 17.20 17.51 16.53
N ILE A 395 17.89 17.14 15.46
CA ILE A 395 19.09 17.85 14.94
C ILE A 395 18.72 18.67 13.70
N ILE A 396 18.10 18.04 12.73
CA ILE A 396 17.58 18.64 11.51
C ILE A 396 16.06 18.61 11.48
N MET A 397 15.47 19.49 10.71
CA MET A 397 14.06 19.43 10.36
C MET A 397 13.92 19.40 8.84
N GLY A 398 13.10 18.52 8.32
CA GLY A 398 12.84 18.45 6.90
C GLY A 398 11.37 18.25 6.57
N ALA A 399 11.07 18.38 5.27
CA ALA A 399 9.76 18.04 4.73
C ALA A 399 9.89 17.48 3.32
N VAL A 400 8.98 16.58 2.97
CA VAL A 400 8.93 15.92 1.66
C VAL A 400 7.49 15.73 1.21
N LEU A 401 7.25 15.79 -0.09
CA LEU A 401 5.99 15.35 -0.70
C LEU A 401 6.15 13.98 -1.37
N ASP A 402 5.01 13.28 -1.48
CA ASP A 402 4.92 12.06 -2.28
C ASP A 402 5.33 12.28 -3.73
N ARG A 403 5.66 11.18 -4.42
CA ARG A 403 6.13 11.22 -5.81
C ARG A 403 5.12 11.80 -6.81
N ASN A 404 3.84 11.82 -6.48
CA ASN A 404 2.76 12.38 -7.30
C ASN A 404 2.44 13.83 -6.95
N GLY A 405 2.89 14.32 -5.79
CA GLY A 405 2.64 15.67 -5.28
C GLY A 405 1.16 15.97 -5.04
N LEU A 406 0.43 15.02 -4.44
CA LEU A 406 -1.02 15.11 -4.27
C LEU A 406 -1.43 15.98 -3.09
N ARG A 407 -0.55 16.15 -2.08
CA ARG A 407 -0.80 16.98 -0.90
C ARG A 407 -0.05 18.32 -0.99
N PRO A 408 -0.63 19.42 -0.49
CA PRO A 408 0.06 20.70 -0.45
C PRO A 408 1.03 20.79 0.73
N ALA A 409 2.19 21.45 0.51
CA ALA A 409 3.10 21.88 1.55
C ALA A 409 3.65 23.26 1.19
N ARG A 410 3.28 24.29 1.96
CA ARG A 410 3.69 25.68 1.79
C ARG A 410 4.76 26.02 2.79
N TYR A 411 5.77 26.81 2.40
CA TYR A 411 6.80 27.25 3.32
C TYR A 411 7.20 28.71 3.13
N TYR A 412 7.65 29.31 4.23
CA TYR A 412 8.27 30.63 4.27
C TYR A 412 9.64 30.53 4.93
N VAL A 413 10.60 31.26 4.37
CA VAL A 413 11.90 31.56 5.00
C VAL A 413 11.90 33.02 5.32
N THR A 414 12.19 33.38 6.58
CA THR A 414 12.08 34.75 7.06
C THR A 414 13.43 35.37 7.40
N SER A 415 13.51 36.70 7.43
CA SER A 415 14.72 37.45 7.75
C SER A 415 15.14 37.39 9.23
N ASP A 416 14.29 36.87 10.10
CA ASP A 416 14.56 36.56 11.50
C ASP A 416 14.92 35.07 11.71
N ASP A 417 15.51 34.44 10.66
CA ASP A 417 16.06 33.09 10.67
C ASP A 417 15.04 31.99 10.99
N ARG A 418 13.78 32.13 10.56
CA ARG A 418 12.76 31.07 10.73
C ARG A 418 12.39 30.45 9.40
N LEU A 419 12.22 29.12 9.41
CA LEU A 419 11.44 28.39 8.42
C LEU A 419 10.11 28.00 9.03
N ILE A 420 9.02 28.30 8.33
CA ILE A 420 7.65 27.95 8.69
C ILE A 420 7.06 27.18 7.53
N LEU A 421 6.69 25.91 7.76
CA LEU A 421 6.06 25.04 6.77
C LEU A 421 4.70 24.60 7.30
N SER A 422 3.70 24.56 6.42
CA SER A 422 2.36 24.07 6.77
C SER A 422 1.63 23.52 5.55
N SER A 423 0.62 22.70 5.79
CA SER A 423 -0.29 22.18 4.76
C SER A 423 -1.02 23.29 3.99
N GLU A 424 -1.12 24.51 4.56
CA GLU A 424 -1.71 25.66 3.89
C GLU A 424 -0.99 26.96 4.27
N ALA A 425 -1.21 28.02 3.49
CA ALA A 425 -0.65 29.34 3.75
C ALA A 425 -1.45 30.07 4.83
N GLY A 426 -0.78 30.96 5.59
CA GLY A 426 -1.46 31.83 6.56
C GLY A 426 -1.75 31.20 7.93
N THR A 427 -1.19 30.02 8.22
CA THR A 427 -1.34 29.34 9.51
C THR A 427 -0.59 30.04 10.66
N LEU A 428 0.35 30.91 10.34
CA LEU A 428 0.99 31.81 11.28
C LEU A 428 0.99 33.24 10.69
N ASP A 429 0.69 34.24 11.50
CA ASP A 429 0.76 35.65 11.09
C ASP A 429 2.24 36.05 10.99
N VAL A 430 2.72 36.24 9.77
CA VAL A 430 4.10 36.63 9.48
C VAL A 430 4.07 37.96 8.73
N ASP A 431 4.77 38.98 9.25
CA ASP A 431 4.95 40.24 8.55
C ASP A 431 5.52 40.00 7.13
N PRO A 432 4.76 40.35 6.08
CA PRO A 432 5.23 40.13 4.69
C PRO A 432 6.60 40.76 4.38
N ALA A 433 6.97 41.84 5.09
CA ALA A 433 8.29 42.47 4.93
C ALA A 433 9.45 41.60 5.44
N LYS A 434 9.18 40.60 6.28
CA LYS A 434 10.16 39.65 6.78
C LYS A 434 10.34 38.41 5.90
N ILE A 435 9.42 38.15 4.97
CA ILE A 435 9.47 36.96 4.12
C ILE A 435 10.54 37.14 3.05
N LEU A 436 11.59 36.33 3.13
CA LEU A 436 12.68 36.27 2.13
C LEU A 436 12.32 35.33 0.99
N ILE A 437 11.74 34.16 1.32
CA ILE A 437 11.35 33.12 0.36
C ILE A 437 9.94 32.66 0.73
N ALA A 438 9.06 32.62 -0.26
CA ALA A 438 7.76 31.95 -0.18
C ALA A 438 7.69 30.89 -1.27
N GLY A 439 7.40 29.64 -0.90
CA GLY A 439 7.42 28.53 -1.82
C GLY A 439 6.41 27.42 -1.46
N SER A 440 6.35 26.43 -2.35
CA SER A 440 5.69 25.17 -2.08
C SER A 440 6.57 24.04 -2.58
N LEU A 441 6.53 22.90 -1.89
CA LEU A 441 7.16 21.69 -2.38
C LEU A 441 6.40 21.16 -3.60
N GLY A 442 7.13 20.67 -4.58
CA GLY A 442 6.60 19.93 -5.73
C GLY A 442 6.64 18.41 -5.52
N PRO A 443 6.17 17.63 -6.53
CA PRO A 443 6.18 16.17 -6.48
C PRO A 443 7.57 15.61 -6.17
N GLY A 444 7.65 14.76 -5.14
CA GLY A 444 8.89 14.13 -4.70
C GLY A 444 9.97 15.07 -4.17
N GLN A 445 9.69 16.36 -4.04
CA GLN A 445 10.67 17.34 -3.57
C GLN A 445 10.81 17.32 -2.04
N MET A 446 12.03 17.56 -1.60
CA MET A 446 12.45 17.64 -0.20
C MET A 446 13.10 19.00 0.10
N LEU A 447 12.93 19.48 1.34
CA LEU A 447 13.75 20.56 1.90
C LEU A 447 14.20 20.16 3.31
N ILE A 448 15.34 20.71 3.73
CA ILE A 448 15.92 20.48 5.06
C ILE A 448 16.40 21.80 5.65
N VAL A 449 16.16 21.99 6.95
CA VAL A 449 16.87 22.99 7.77
C VAL A 449 17.91 22.24 8.57
N ASP A 450 19.18 22.61 8.42
CA ASP A 450 20.27 22.16 9.29
C ASP A 450 20.77 23.33 10.15
N PRO A 451 20.36 23.39 11.43
CA PRO A 451 20.79 24.46 12.34
C PRO A 451 22.30 24.48 12.61
N ARG A 452 23.02 23.36 12.38
CA ARG A 452 24.48 23.29 12.54
C ARG A 452 25.19 24.02 11.41
N GLU A 453 24.63 23.94 10.18
CA GLU A 453 25.09 24.71 9.03
C GLU A 453 24.47 26.12 8.99
N GLY A 454 23.38 26.31 9.71
CA GLY A 454 22.65 27.57 9.79
C GLY A 454 22.01 28.01 8.48
N ARG A 455 21.49 27.04 7.69
CA ARG A 455 20.86 27.28 6.39
C ARG A 455 19.74 26.30 6.06
N VAL A 456 18.97 26.67 5.05
CA VAL A 456 18.00 25.78 4.38
C VAL A 456 18.70 25.12 3.19
N ILE A 457 18.55 23.80 3.06
CA ILE A 457 19.09 22.98 1.97
C ILE A 457 17.89 22.54 1.12
N PHE A 458 17.97 22.77 -0.18
CA PHE A 458 16.88 22.45 -1.10
C PHE A 458 17.12 21.12 -1.84
N ASP A 459 16.07 20.62 -2.48
CA ASP A 459 15.95 19.30 -3.10
C ASP A 459 17.16 18.87 -3.94
N ASP A 460 17.58 19.73 -4.89
CA ASP A 460 18.65 19.37 -5.82
C ASP A 460 19.98 19.11 -5.11
N GLU A 461 20.32 19.94 -4.12
CA GLU A 461 21.54 19.76 -3.33
C GLU A 461 21.46 18.48 -2.49
N ILE A 462 20.33 18.25 -1.81
CA ILE A 462 20.15 17.06 -0.98
C ILE A 462 20.31 15.78 -1.81
N LYS A 463 19.62 15.71 -2.95
CA LYS A 463 19.60 14.50 -3.78
C LYS A 463 20.90 14.29 -4.56
N ASP A 464 21.57 15.36 -4.98
CA ASP A 464 22.88 15.27 -5.60
C ASP A 464 23.93 14.78 -4.60
N ASP A 465 23.87 15.22 -3.32
CA ASP A 465 24.74 14.71 -2.28
C ASP A 465 24.49 13.22 -2.02
N LEU A 466 23.23 12.79 -1.92
CA LEU A 466 22.86 11.38 -1.77
C LEU A 466 23.34 10.54 -2.95
N ALA A 467 23.15 11.01 -4.18
CA ALA A 467 23.56 10.32 -5.40
C ALA A 467 25.09 10.20 -5.58
N ASN A 468 25.88 11.00 -4.85
CA ASN A 468 27.33 10.96 -4.87
C ASN A 468 27.95 10.14 -3.71
N GLN A 469 27.16 9.57 -2.78
CA GLN A 469 27.68 8.80 -1.65
C GLN A 469 28.37 7.50 -2.07
N ALA A 470 27.96 6.88 -3.20
CA ALA A 470 28.62 5.72 -3.76
C ALA A 470 28.53 5.72 -5.30
N PRO A 471 29.32 4.91 -6.00
CA PRO A 471 29.28 4.82 -7.46
C PRO A 471 28.12 3.93 -7.96
N TYR A 472 26.87 4.28 -7.63
CA TYR A 472 25.68 3.48 -7.91
C TYR A 472 25.52 3.12 -9.40
N LEU A 473 25.78 4.07 -10.30
CA LEU A 473 25.72 3.84 -11.75
C LEU A 473 26.70 2.75 -12.20
N ASP A 474 27.92 2.75 -11.64
CA ASP A 474 28.92 1.73 -11.97
C ASP A 474 28.53 0.36 -11.41
N TRP A 475 27.91 0.33 -10.21
CA TRP A 475 27.43 -0.90 -9.60
C TRP A 475 26.30 -1.52 -10.42
N ILE A 476 25.29 -0.75 -10.82
CA ILE A 476 24.17 -1.18 -11.64
C ILE A 476 24.69 -1.70 -13.00
N ASN A 477 25.49 -0.90 -13.71
CA ASN A 477 26.05 -1.30 -15.02
C ASN A 477 26.87 -2.60 -14.96
N ALA A 478 27.45 -2.92 -13.83
CA ALA A 478 28.34 -4.07 -13.69
C ALA A 478 27.67 -5.35 -13.19
N GLU A 479 26.55 -5.23 -12.46
CA GLU A 479 25.93 -6.39 -11.78
C GLU A 479 24.49 -6.65 -12.24
N THR A 480 23.77 -5.65 -12.76
CA THR A 480 22.37 -5.80 -13.18
C THR A 480 22.28 -6.35 -14.60
N HIS A 481 21.50 -7.38 -14.79
CA HIS A 481 21.23 -7.96 -16.10
C HIS A 481 19.92 -7.40 -16.68
N THR A 482 19.91 -7.11 -17.98
CA THR A 482 18.69 -6.82 -18.71
C THR A 482 18.17 -8.09 -19.37
N LEU A 483 16.85 -8.22 -19.53
CA LEU A 483 16.23 -9.37 -20.13
C LEU A 483 16.76 -9.64 -21.55
N ASP A 484 16.93 -8.60 -22.38
CA ASP A 484 17.50 -8.72 -23.73
C ASP A 484 18.90 -9.34 -23.72
N SER A 485 19.71 -8.99 -22.72
CA SER A 485 21.08 -9.54 -22.60
C SER A 485 21.07 -11.03 -22.25
N LEU A 486 20.03 -11.51 -21.56
CA LEU A 486 19.84 -12.91 -21.20
C LEU A 486 19.30 -13.71 -22.37
N ILE A 487 18.28 -13.21 -23.06
CA ILE A 487 17.72 -13.85 -24.27
C ILE A 487 18.81 -14.03 -25.32
N ALA A 488 19.68 -13.02 -25.54
CA ALA A 488 20.79 -13.12 -26.50
C ALA A 488 21.84 -14.17 -26.15
N LYS A 489 21.90 -14.63 -24.90
CA LYS A 489 22.84 -15.67 -24.43
C LYS A 489 22.20 -17.05 -24.25
N ALA A 490 20.87 -17.11 -24.19
CA ALA A 490 20.14 -18.35 -23.94
C ALA A 490 20.47 -19.40 -24.99
N ALA A 491 20.67 -20.64 -24.55
CA ALA A 491 20.79 -21.79 -25.42
C ALA A 491 19.41 -22.14 -26.00
N GLU A 492 19.38 -23.06 -26.99
CA GLU A 492 18.08 -23.56 -27.49
C GLU A 492 17.26 -24.17 -26.32
N PRO A 493 15.91 -24.19 -26.42
CA PRO A 493 15.03 -24.72 -25.37
C PRO A 493 15.47 -26.08 -24.88
N LEU A 494 15.54 -26.26 -23.56
CA LEU A 494 16.13 -27.43 -22.93
C LEU A 494 15.26 -28.69 -23.06
N GLU A 495 13.94 -28.56 -23.19
CA GLU A 495 13.00 -29.71 -23.24
C GLU A 495 11.81 -29.42 -24.15
N ALA A 496 11.25 -30.46 -24.79
CA ALA A 496 9.95 -30.37 -25.44
C ALA A 496 8.84 -30.09 -24.43
N ALA A 497 7.85 -29.26 -24.79
CA ALA A 497 6.73 -28.98 -23.91
C ALA A 497 5.93 -30.25 -23.58
N LEU A 498 5.56 -30.45 -22.30
CA LEU A 498 4.83 -31.66 -21.84
C LEU A 498 3.51 -31.88 -22.58
N ASP A 499 2.88 -30.80 -23.06
CA ASP A 499 1.65 -30.82 -23.84
C ASP A 499 1.85 -30.90 -25.36
N GLU A 500 3.08 -31.21 -25.81
CA GLU A 500 3.40 -31.37 -27.24
C GLU A 500 2.59 -32.52 -27.84
N GLY A 501 1.89 -32.24 -28.94
CA GLY A 501 0.97 -33.17 -29.59
C GLY A 501 -0.46 -33.22 -29.07
N MET A 502 -0.77 -32.52 -27.98
CA MET A 502 -2.15 -32.31 -27.52
C MET A 502 -2.84 -31.21 -28.34
N ALA A 503 -4.06 -31.48 -28.81
CA ALA A 503 -4.82 -30.48 -29.55
C ALA A 503 -5.04 -29.18 -28.76
N LEU A 504 -4.90 -28.00 -29.41
CA LEU A 504 -5.08 -26.70 -28.76
C LEU A 504 -6.42 -26.59 -28.04
N SER A 505 -7.52 -27.02 -28.66
CA SER A 505 -8.86 -27.02 -28.06
C SER A 505 -8.94 -27.86 -26.78
N THR A 506 -8.21 -28.96 -26.71
CA THR A 506 -8.13 -29.79 -25.50
C THR A 506 -7.37 -29.08 -24.40
N ARG A 507 -6.22 -28.47 -24.70
CA ARG A 507 -5.44 -27.67 -23.76
C ARG A 507 -6.26 -26.50 -23.21
N GLN A 508 -6.95 -25.78 -24.09
CA GLN A 508 -7.85 -24.69 -23.73
C GLN A 508 -8.96 -25.16 -22.78
N ALA A 509 -9.62 -26.27 -23.09
CA ALA A 509 -10.70 -26.81 -22.27
C ALA A 509 -10.21 -27.25 -20.86
N ILE A 510 -9.03 -27.88 -20.77
CA ILE A 510 -8.41 -28.28 -19.49
C ILE A 510 -8.17 -27.07 -18.59
N HIS A 511 -7.74 -25.93 -19.16
CA HIS A 511 -7.50 -24.68 -18.43
C HIS A 511 -8.73 -23.79 -18.30
N GLY A 512 -9.93 -24.32 -18.60
CA GLY A 512 -11.20 -23.63 -18.41
C GLY A 512 -11.48 -22.47 -19.37
N TYR A 513 -10.93 -22.56 -20.61
CA TYR A 513 -11.29 -21.62 -21.68
C TYR A 513 -12.67 -21.94 -22.22
N PHE A 514 -13.38 -20.89 -22.55
CA PHE A 514 -14.65 -20.92 -23.28
C PHE A 514 -14.51 -20.16 -24.62
N PHE A 515 -15.46 -20.40 -25.50
CA PHE A 515 -15.54 -19.68 -26.77
C PHE A 515 -15.58 -18.15 -26.56
N ASP A 516 -16.29 -17.72 -25.54
CA ASP A 516 -16.46 -16.30 -25.20
C ASP A 516 -15.11 -15.65 -24.77
N ASP A 517 -14.23 -16.37 -24.09
CA ASP A 517 -12.90 -15.88 -23.71
C ASP A 517 -12.06 -15.53 -24.95
N ILE A 518 -12.22 -16.30 -26.02
CA ILE A 518 -11.50 -16.07 -27.28
C ILE A 518 -12.13 -14.92 -28.04
N GLU A 519 -13.44 -14.96 -28.28
CA GLU A 519 -14.18 -13.96 -29.10
C GLU A 519 -14.28 -12.60 -28.42
N GLU A 520 -14.55 -12.56 -27.12
CA GLU A 520 -14.88 -11.33 -26.40
C GLU A 520 -13.66 -10.72 -25.67
N ALA A 521 -12.59 -11.52 -25.44
CA ALA A 521 -11.40 -11.03 -24.75
C ALA A 521 -10.12 -11.12 -25.61
N ILE A 522 -9.69 -12.31 -26.03
CA ILE A 522 -8.38 -12.50 -26.67
C ILE A 522 -8.32 -11.79 -28.05
N ILE A 523 -9.30 -12.03 -28.92
CA ILE A 523 -9.33 -11.41 -30.28
C ILE A 523 -9.33 -9.88 -30.17
N PRO A 524 -10.22 -9.20 -29.41
CA PRO A 524 -10.20 -7.75 -29.32
C PRO A 524 -8.90 -7.18 -28.76
N MET A 525 -8.25 -7.86 -27.81
CA MET A 525 -6.96 -7.43 -27.25
C MET A 525 -5.85 -7.59 -28.29
N ALA A 526 -5.79 -8.73 -28.99
CA ALA A 526 -4.80 -8.98 -30.03
C ALA A 526 -4.90 -8.00 -31.20
N GLU A 527 -6.13 -7.65 -31.66
CA GLU A 527 -6.32 -6.74 -32.78
C GLU A 527 -6.11 -5.26 -32.43
N LYS A 528 -6.47 -4.83 -31.21
CA LYS A 528 -6.63 -3.41 -30.85
C LYS A 528 -5.66 -2.92 -29.78
N ALA A 529 -4.86 -3.79 -29.16
CA ALA A 529 -4.00 -3.48 -28.02
C ALA A 529 -4.76 -2.78 -26.86
N LYS A 530 -6.03 -3.13 -26.66
CA LYS A 530 -6.90 -2.54 -25.63
C LYS A 530 -7.78 -3.62 -25.02
N ALA A 531 -8.02 -3.50 -23.72
CA ALA A 531 -8.99 -4.35 -23.03
C ALA A 531 -10.39 -4.20 -23.68
N PRO A 532 -11.17 -5.29 -23.78
CA PRO A 532 -12.54 -5.23 -24.28
C PRO A 532 -13.42 -4.38 -23.36
N LEU A 533 -14.42 -3.74 -23.94
CA LEU A 533 -15.43 -3.01 -23.19
C LEU A 533 -16.60 -3.95 -22.88
N ALA A 534 -17.01 -3.97 -21.60
CA ALA A 534 -18.18 -4.70 -21.16
C ALA A 534 -19.14 -3.77 -20.40
N SER A 535 -20.38 -4.23 -20.14
CA SER A 535 -21.31 -3.51 -19.30
C SER A 535 -20.82 -3.49 -17.84
N MET A 536 -21.19 -2.45 -17.09
CA MET A 536 -20.95 -2.39 -15.65
C MET A 536 -21.91 -3.30 -14.90
N GLY A 537 -21.38 -4.06 -13.94
CA GLY A 537 -22.11 -4.99 -13.11
C GLY A 537 -22.27 -6.37 -13.77
N ALA A 538 -22.50 -7.37 -12.95
CA ALA A 538 -22.74 -8.76 -13.32
C ALA A 538 -24.04 -9.23 -12.65
N ASP A 539 -24.85 -9.95 -13.42
CA ASP A 539 -26.10 -10.57 -12.96
C ASP A 539 -26.03 -12.10 -12.92
N THR A 540 -24.84 -12.64 -13.11
CA THR A 540 -24.49 -14.04 -12.95
C THR A 540 -24.12 -14.37 -11.51
N PRO A 541 -24.22 -15.64 -11.07
CA PRO A 541 -23.81 -16.05 -9.73
C PRO A 541 -22.33 -15.79 -9.48
N LEU A 542 -21.99 -15.59 -8.21
CA LEU A 542 -20.59 -15.65 -7.75
C LEU A 542 -20.01 -17.04 -8.05
N ALA A 543 -18.70 -17.15 -8.23
CA ALA A 543 -18.04 -18.42 -8.55
C ALA A 543 -18.44 -19.57 -7.59
N CYS A 544 -18.47 -19.29 -6.29
CA CYS A 544 -18.88 -20.27 -5.27
C CYS A 544 -20.37 -20.67 -5.28
N LEU A 545 -21.21 -19.98 -6.05
CA LEU A 545 -22.65 -20.25 -6.19
C LEU A 545 -23.01 -20.76 -7.59
N SER A 546 -22.05 -20.81 -8.52
CA SER A 546 -22.25 -21.30 -9.89
C SER A 546 -22.44 -22.82 -9.90
N GLU A 547 -23.29 -23.30 -10.80
CA GLU A 547 -23.42 -24.76 -11.10
C GLU A 547 -22.36 -25.23 -12.12
N HIS A 548 -21.63 -24.29 -12.72
CA HIS A 548 -20.55 -24.57 -13.65
C HIS A 548 -19.20 -24.36 -12.98
N PRO A 549 -18.17 -25.19 -13.27
CA PRO A 549 -16.82 -24.98 -12.75
C PRO A 549 -16.28 -23.64 -13.25
N ARG A 550 -15.64 -22.91 -12.36
CA ARG A 550 -15.10 -21.58 -12.62
C ARG A 550 -13.58 -21.57 -12.49
N ARG A 551 -12.87 -20.75 -13.29
CA ARG A 551 -11.45 -20.52 -13.08
C ARG A 551 -11.21 -19.94 -11.70
N PHE A 552 -10.14 -20.34 -11.05
CA PHE A 552 -9.87 -20.01 -9.64
C PHE A 552 -9.76 -18.50 -9.39
N PHE A 553 -9.33 -17.72 -10.37
CA PHE A 553 -9.29 -16.25 -10.28
C PHE A 553 -10.65 -15.60 -9.97
N HIS A 554 -11.75 -16.24 -10.36
CA HIS A 554 -13.10 -15.71 -10.14
C HIS A 554 -13.56 -15.76 -8.68
N TYR A 555 -12.81 -16.41 -7.81
CA TYR A 555 -13.04 -16.41 -6.34
C TYR A 555 -12.40 -15.20 -5.66
N PHE A 556 -11.62 -14.38 -6.38
CA PHE A 556 -10.92 -13.20 -5.86
C PHE A 556 -11.49 -11.93 -6.48
N ASN A 557 -11.92 -11.01 -5.63
CA ASN A 557 -12.33 -9.67 -6.02
C ASN A 557 -11.30 -8.65 -5.54
N GLN A 558 -11.09 -7.59 -6.32
CA GLN A 558 -10.19 -6.53 -5.92
C GLN A 558 -10.75 -5.79 -4.70
N LEU A 559 -9.94 -5.67 -3.65
CA LEU A 559 -10.26 -4.92 -2.45
C LEU A 559 -9.81 -3.47 -2.65
N PHE A 560 -10.76 -2.57 -2.92
CA PHE A 560 -10.43 -1.15 -3.05
C PHE A 560 -9.91 -0.59 -1.75
N ALA A 561 -8.76 0.09 -1.79
CA ALA A 561 -8.39 1.01 -0.76
C ALA A 561 -9.39 2.18 -0.75
N GLN A 562 -10.03 2.42 0.38
CA GLN A 562 -10.89 3.59 0.56
C GLN A 562 -10.00 4.81 0.82
N VAL A 563 -9.51 5.42 -0.26
CA VAL A 563 -8.68 6.63 -0.18
C VAL A 563 -9.57 7.86 -0.23
N THR A 564 -9.23 8.87 0.55
CA THR A 564 -9.93 10.16 0.56
C THR A 564 -9.60 11.02 -0.65
N ASN A 565 -8.57 10.65 -1.40
CA ASN A 565 -8.08 11.38 -2.56
C ASN A 565 -8.49 10.71 -3.87
N PRO A 566 -8.64 11.47 -4.96
CA PRO A 566 -8.90 10.89 -6.27
C PRO A 566 -7.75 9.97 -6.68
N PRO A 567 -8.05 8.89 -7.42
CA PRO A 567 -7.03 8.03 -8.00
C PRO A 567 -6.09 8.81 -8.93
N ILE A 568 -4.98 8.19 -9.30
CA ILE A 568 -4.02 8.75 -10.24
C ILE A 568 -4.74 9.05 -11.57
N ASP A 569 -4.62 10.29 -12.06
CA ASP A 569 -5.21 10.69 -13.33
C ASP A 569 -4.41 10.14 -14.53
N ALA A 570 -5.03 10.13 -15.74
CA ALA A 570 -4.43 9.55 -16.93
C ALA A 570 -3.10 10.20 -17.37
N LEU A 571 -2.85 11.47 -17.03
CA LEU A 571 -1.57 12.13 -17.33
C LEU A 571 -0.50 11.64 -16.36
N ARG A 572 -0.78 11.60 -15.07
CA ARG A 572 0.13 11.03 -14.06
C ARG A 572 0.36 9.55 -14.33
N GLU A 573 -0.67 8.78 -14.67
CA GLU A 573 -0.57 7.37 -15.05
C GLU A 573 0.49 7.15 -16.13
N SER A 574 0.45 7.92 -17.22
CA SER A 574 1.38 7.75 -18.33
C SER A 574 2.82 8.14 -18.01
N HIS A 575 3.03 9.13 -17.13
CA HIS A 575 4.35 9.71 -16.87
C HIS A 575 5.02 9.17 -15.59
N LEU A 576 4.24 8.78 -14.59
CA LEU A 576 4.76 8.45 -13.26
C LEU A 576 4.66 6.97 -12.93
N THR A 577 3.76 6.21 -13.59
CA THR A 577 3.61 4.79 -13.28
C THR A 577 4.78 3.99 -13.83
N SER A 578 5.45 3.29 -12.92
CA SER A 578 6.56 2.39 -13.20
C SER A 578 6.06 0.94 -13.23
N THR A 579 6.43 0.20 -14.28
CA THR A 579 6.14 -1.23 -14.43
C THR A 579 7.35 -2.11 -14.13
N LEU A 580 8.43 -1.49 -13.62
CA LEU A 580 9.69 -2.18 -13.32
C LEU A 580 9.55 -3.16 -12.17
N LEU A 581 10.20 -4.30 -12.32
CA LEU A 581 10.46 -5.30 -11.28
C LEU A 581 11.90 -5.75 -11.35
N TYR A 582 12.41 -6.32 -10.26
CA TYR A 582 13.75 -6.88 -10.18
C TYR A 582 13.65 -8.31 -9.67
N LEU A 583 14.36 -9.25 -10.34
CA LEU A 583 14.34 -10.67 -10.01
C LEU A 583 15.68 -11.13 -9.46
N GLY A 584 15.64 -12.02 -8.50
CA GLY A 584 16.83 -12.70 -7.99
C GLY A 584 16.88 -12.76 -6.47
N ASN A 585 18.10 -12.87 -5.93
CA ASN A 585 18.35 -12.84 -4.50
C ASN A 585 18.48 -11.38 -4.03
N HIS A 586 17.48 -10.88 -3.31
CA HIS A 586 17.46 -9.51 -2.81
C HIS A 586 18.48 -9.32 -1.70
N GLY A 587 19.27 -8.26 -1.81
CA GLY A 587 20.35 -7.95 -0.88
C GLY A 587 19.87 -7.40 0.47
N ASN A 588 20.83 -7.05 1.32
CA ASN A 588 20.55 -6.50 2.64
C ASN A 588 20.18 -5.02 2.58
N LEU A 589 18.98 -4.66 3.02
CA LEU A 589 18.47 -3.28 3.10
C LEU A 589 19.38 -2.35 3.93
N LEU A 590 20.04 -2.89 4.94
CA LEU A 590 20.80 -2.10 5.94
C LEU A 590 22.26 -1.83 5.54
N GLU A 591 22.72 -2.39 4.43
CA GLU A 591 24.09 -2.25 3.95
C GLU A 591 24.13 -1.76 2.51
N ASP A 592 25.09 -0.86 2.21
CA ASP A 592 25.38 -0.48 0.83
C ASP A 592 26.44 -1.41 0.24
N ALA A 593 26.01 -2.23 -0.69
CA ALA A 593 26.88 -3.18 -1.35
C ALA A 593 26.64 -3.21 -2.88
N ARG A 594 27.70 -3.36 -3.65
CA ARG A 594 27.60 -3.58 -5.09
C ARG A 594 26.76 -4.83 -5.42
N THR A 595 26.84 -5.86 -4.56
CA THR A 595 26.11 -7.12 -4.70
C THR A 595 24.61 -6.96 -4.62
N ASN A 596 24.09 -5.89 -4.02
CA ASN A 596 22.65 -5.58 -3.99
C ASN A 596 22.08 -5.26 -5.39
N CYS A 597 22.96 -4.89 -6.34
CA CYS A 597 22.58 -4.67 -7.74
C CYS A 597 22.56 -5.97 -8.58
N ARG A 598 22.89 -7.12 -7.98
CA ARG A 598 22.91 -8.41 -8.69
C ARG A 598 21.50 -8.94 -8.85
N LEU A 599 20.73 -8.31 -9.75
CA LEU A 599 19.34 -8.61 -10.04
C LEU A 599 19.11 -8.57 -11.55
N VAL A 600 18.06 -9.23 -12.01
CA VAL A 600 17.56 -9.11 -13.39
C VAL A 600 16.47 -8.06 -13.42
N ARG A 601 16.64 -7.05 -14.24
CA ARG A 601 15.64 -5.99 -14.45
C ARG A 601 14.61 -6.45 -15.48
N LEU A 602 13.33 -6.39 -15.09
CA LEU A 602 12.18 -6.54 -15.97
C LEU A 602 11.46 -5.20 -16.13
N ASP A 603 11.26 -4.76 -17.37
CA ASP A 603 10.49 -3.55 -17.66
C ASP A 603 8.98 -3.79 -17.60
N THR A 604 8.54 -5.05 -17.62
CA THR A 604 7.14 -5.49 -17.53
C THR A 604 7.07 -6.89 -16.90
N PRO A 605 6.02 -7.21 -16.15
CA PRO A 605 5.81 -8.57 -15.63
C PRO A 605 5.40 -9.58 -16.72
N LEU A 606 5.09 -9.13 -17.95
CA LEU A 606 4.64 -9.99 -19.03
C LEU A 606 5.83 -10.51 -19.82
N LEU A 607 5.96 -11.83 -19.90
CA LEU A 607 7.07 -12.52 -20.56
C LEU A 607 6.63 -13.11 -21.90
N THR A 608 7.59 -13.19 -22.83
CA THR A 608 7.50 -14.03 -24.03
C THR A 608 8.11 -15.39 -23.72
N LEU A 609 7.96 -16.36 -24.64
CA LEU A 609 8.58 -17.67 -24.52
C LEU A 609 10.10 -17.56 -24.32
N ASP A 610 10.78 -16.81 -25.20
CA ASP A 610 12.23 -16.63 -25.14
C ASP A 610 12.70 -16.03 -23.81
N ALA A 611 11.92 -15.07 -23.28
CA ALA A 611 12.19 -14.43 -22.00
C ALA A 611 12.02 -15.41 -20.84
N PHE A 612 10.92 -16.18 -20.85
CA PHE A 612 10.65 -17.18 -19.80
C PHE A 612 11.71 -18.27 -19.79
N GLU A 613 12.03 -18.87 -20.95
CA GLU A 613 13.04 -19.94 -21.06
C GLU A 613 14.44 -19.44 -20.69
N ALA A 614 14.81 -18.20 -21.09
CA ALA A 614 16.09 -17.60 -20.71
C ALA A 614 16.23 -17.44 -19.18
N LEU A 615 15.14 -17.09 -18.48
CA LEU A 615 15.11 -16.97 -17.01
C LEU A 615 15.09 -18.34 -16.32
N ALA A 616 14.26 -19.27 -16.83
CA ALA A 616 14.08 -20.59 -16.23
C ALA A 616 15.32 -21.49 -16.35
N SER A 617 16.12 -21.32 -17.42
CA SER A 617 17.35 -22.09 -17.68
C SER A 617 18.64 -21.38 -17.28
N MET A 618 18.55 -20.22 -16.65
CA MET A 618 19.71 -19.41 -16.29
C MET A 618 20.65 -20.13 -15.34
N ASP A 619 21.96 -20.13 -15.66
CA ASP A 619 23.03 -20.62 -14.78
C ASP A 619 24.27 -19.73 -14.94
N GLU A 620 24.19 -18.56 -14.33
CA GLU A 620 25.28 -17.58 -14.29
C GLU A 620 25.69 -17.30 -12.83
N LYS A 621 26.89 -16.76 -12.61
CA LYS A 621 27.38 -16.47 -11.27
C LYS A 621 26.41 -15.56 -10.49
N GLY A 622 25.76 -16.13 -9.46
CA GLY A 622 24.79 -15.44 -8.60
C GLY A 622 23.34 -15.53 -9.06
N PHE A 623 23.09 -16.25 -10.17
CA PHE A 623 21.75 -16.54 -10.69
C PHE A 623 21.65 -17.97 -11.12
N LYS A 624 20.62 -18.66 -10.63
CA LYS A 624 20.28 -20.02 -11.04
C LYS A 624 18.77 -20.10 -11.21
N GLY A 625 18.32 -20.41 -12.42
CA GLY A 625 16.93 -20.71 -12.73
C GLY A 625 16.62 -22.19 -12.51
N ALA A 626 15.40 -22.52 -12.16
CA ALA A 626 14.89 -23.89 -12.16
C ALA A 626 13.39 -23.91 -12.43
N LYS A 627 12.94 -24.90 -13.23
CA LYS A 627 11.52 -25.10 -13.57
C LYS A 627 10.94 -26.22 -12.71
N ILE A 628 9.75 -25.99 -12.17
CA ILE A 628 8.95 -26.95 -11.40
C ILE A 628 7.52 -27.00 -11.96
N TYR A 629 6.91 -28.18 -11.91
CA TYR A 629 5.60 -28.40 -12.52
C TYR A 629 4.49 -28.48 -11.47
N ALA A 630 3.43 -27.71 -11.70
CA ALA A 630 2.25 -27.58 -10.86
C ALA A 630 1.11 -28.43 -11.43
N SER A 631 1.14 -29.74 -11.17
CA SER A 631 0.15 -30.71 -11.64
C SER A 631 -0.07 -31.86 -10.65
N TYR A 632 -1.13 -32.60 -10.85
CA TYR A 632 -1.42 -33.86 -10.17
C TYR A 632 -2.00 -34.92 -11.14
N GLU A 633 -1.90 -36.22 -10.79
CA GLU A 633 -2.43 -37.30 -11.62
C GLU A 633 -3.96 -37.27 -11.72
N ALA A 634 -4.50 -37.34 -12.93
CA ALA A 634 -5.93 -37.50 -13.17
C ALA A 634 -6.43 -38.90 -12.75
N ARG A 635 -7.68 -39.00 -12.34
CA ARG A 635 -8.36 -40.26 -11.98
C ARG A 635 -7.70 -41.00 -10.83
N THR A 636 -7.25 -40.31 -9.83
CA THR A 636 -6.82 -40.95 -8.59
C THR A 636 -8.03 -41.25 -7.72
N ASP A 637 -7.98 -42.35 -6.98
CA ASP A 637 -8.95 -42.61 -5.89
C ASP A 637 -8.62 -41.73 -4.65
N ASN A 638 -7.63 -40.83 -4.79
CA ASN A 638 -7.19 -39.91 -3.73
C ASN A 638 -7.99 -38.62 -3.76
N GLU A 639 -8.87 -38.46 -2.78
CA GLU A 639 -9.68 -37.22 -2.60
C GLU A 639 -8.81 -35.98 -2.19
N HIS A 640 -7.51 -36.18 -1.91
CA HIS A 640 -6.55 -35.15 -1.50
C HIS A 640 -5.38 -34.96 -2.48
N ALA A 641 -5.54 -35.38 -3.74
CA ALA A 641 -4.45 -35.38 -4.71
C ALA A 641 -3.90 -33.98 -4.99
N LEU A 642 -4.77 -32.97 -5.05
CA LEU A 642 -4.38 -31.57 -5.20
C LEU A 642 -3.61 -31.05 -3.96
N ALA A 643 -4.11 -31.33 -2.76
CA ALA A 643 -3.44 -30.93 -1.51
C ALA A 643 -2.04 -31.55 -1.39
N ASP A 644 -1.92 -32.85 -1.70
CA ASP A 644 -0.63 -33.54 -1.71
C ASP A 644 0.32 -32.96 -2.76
N ALA A 645 -0.18 -32.58 -3.94
CA ALA A 645 0.61 -31.98 -5.00
C ALA A 645 1.09 -30.56 -4.62
N VAL A 646 0.25 -29.75 -4.00
CA VAL A 646 0.64 -28.43 -3.48
C VAL A 646 1.78 -28.56 -2.46
N ASN A 647 1.66 -29.52 -1.53
CA ASN A 647 2.70 -29.75 -0.54
C ASN A 647 4.04 -30.16 -1.21
N ARG A 648 4.00 -31.11 -2.15
CA ARG A 648 5.20 -31.51 -2.91
C ARG A 648 5.83 -30.36 -3.68
N LEU A 649 5.01 -29.52 -4.32
CA LEU A 649 5.48 -28.33 -5.03
C LEU A 649 6.20 -27.35 -4.09
N CYS A 650 5.65 -27.13 -2.91
CA CYS A 650 6.24 -26.26 -1.89
C CYS A 650 7.58 -26.83 -1.34
N GLU A 651 7.62 -28.14 -1.05
CA GLU A 651 8.85 -28.80 -0.59
C GLU A 651 9.95 -28.77 -1.65
N GLN A 652 9.62 -29.03 -2.91
CA GLN A 652 10.54 -28.94 -4.04
C GLN A 652 11.08 -27.51 -4.23
N ALA A 653 10.20 -26.50 -4.11
CA ALA A 653 10.60 -25.10 -4.18
C ALA A 653 11.59 -24.73 -3.06
N GLU A 654 11.32 -25.16 -1.83
CA GLU A 654 12.22 -24.96 -0.69
C GLU A 654 13.58 -25.58 -0.91
N GLU A 655 13.63 -26.85 -1.36
CA GLU A 655 14.88 -27.57 -1.63
C GLU A 655 15.72 -26.83 -2.70
N LEU A 656 15.11 -26.44 -3.79
CA LEU A 656 15.79 -25.71 -4.87
C LEU A 656 16.34 -24.35 -4.40
N VAL A 657 15.58 -23.59 -3.61
CA VAL A 657 16.06 -22.30 -3.09
C VAL A 657 17.23 -22.51 -2.12
N ARG A 658 17.19 -23.54 -1.27
CA ARG A 658 18.31 -23.90 -0.39
C ARG A 658 19.55 -24.31 -1.18
N ASP A 659 19.38 -24.89 -2.38
CA ASP A 659 20.44 -25.23 -3.32
C ASP A 659 20.93 -24.05 -4.18
N GLY A 660 20.45 -22.82 -3.87
CA GLY A 660 20.90 -21.57 -4.47
C GLY A 660 20.16 -21.17 -5.75
N VAL A 661 18.99 -21.74 -6.03
CA VAL A 661 18.10 -21.26 -7.09
C VAL A 661 17.55 -19.91 -6.66
N SER A 662 17.69 -18.90 -7.53
CA SER A 662 17.24 -17.53 -7.30
C SER A 662 16.08 -17.10 -8.21
N ILE A 663 15.72 -17.94 -9.21
CA ILE A 663 14.54 -17.75 -10.07
C ILE A 663 13.83 -19.10 -10.17
N LEU A 664 12.64 -19.19 -9.56
CA LEU A 664 11.77 -20.36 -9.64
C LEU A 664 10.72 -20.16 -10.73
N ALA A 665 10.76 -20.99 -11.76
CA ALA A 665 9.77 -21.01 -12.83
C ALA A 665 8.72 -22.08 -12.54
N ILE A 666 7.51 -21.67 -12.21
CA ILE A 666 6.35 -22.54 -11.93
C ILE A 666 5.59 -22.73 -13.25
N SER A 667 5.36 -23.96 -13.70
CA SER A 667 4.65 -24.27 -14.92
C SER A 667 3.42 -25.12 -14.65
N ASP A 668 2.27 -24.73 -15.19
CA ASP A 668 1.04 -25.53 -15.18
C ASP A 668 0.85 -26.36 -16.46
N ARG A 669 1.88 -26.49 -17.31
CA ARG A 669 1.84 -27.41 -18.46
C ARG A 669 1.73 -28.85 -17.99
N VAL A 670 0.85 -29.60 -18.62
CA VAL A 670 0.53 -30.98 -18.24
C VAL A 670 0.65 -31.95 -19.42
N GLY A 671 1.12 -33.16 -19.14
CA GLY A 671 1.05 -34.27 -20.04
C GLY A 671 -0.30 -34.98 -20.05
N GLU A 672 -0.42 -36.03 -20.89
CA GLU A 672 -1.64 -36.84 -20.94
C GLU A 672 -1.80 -37.61 -19.62
N GLY A 673 -2.95 -37.47 -18.97
CA GLY A 673 -3.25 -38.09 -17.67
C GLY A 673 -2.96 -37.23 -16.45
N GLU A 674 -2.55 -35.98 -16.63
CA GLU A 674 -2.34 -35.00 -15.55
C GLU A 674 -3.38 -33.86 -15.59
N VAL A 675 -3.68 -33.31 -14.44
CA VAL A 675 -4.57 -32.15 -14.24
C VAL A 675 -3.71 -30.97 -13.79
N PRO A 676 -3.79 -29.79 -14.44
CA PRO A 676 -3.05 -28.63 -14.00
C PRO A 676 -3.59 -28.12 -12.65
N MET A 677 -2.69 -27.73 -11.78
CA MET A 677 -3.02 -26.97 -10.58
C MET A 677 -3.33 -25.53 -10.99
N PRO A 678 -4.36 -24.88 -10.42
CA PRO A 678 -4.60 -23.45 -10.69
C PRO A 678 -3.33 -22.62 -10.43
N SER A 679 -2.89 -21.86 -11.44
CA SER A 679 -1.61 -21.14 -11.37
C SER A 679 -1.52 -20.19 -10.17
N LEU A 680 -2.64 -19.53 -9.82
CA LEU A 680 -2.73 -18.67 -8.66
C LEU A 680 -2.52 -19.42 -7.34
N LEU A 681 -3.09 -20.63 -7.20
CA LEU A 681 -2.87 -21.49 -6.02
C LEU A 681 -1.40 -21.90 -5.92
N ALA A 682 -0.80 -22.31 -7.03
CA ALA A 682 0.60 -22.75 -7.08
C ALA A 682 1.55 -21.62 -6.65
N VAL A 683 1.42 -20.42 -7.26
CA VAL A 683 2.27 -19.25 -6.96
C VAL A 683 2.10 -18.82 -5.51
N SER A 684 0.86 -18.65 -5.04
CA SER A 684 0.61 -18.19 -3.68
C SER A 684 1.04 -19.20 -2.62
N SER A 685 0.87 -20.51 -2.87
CA SER A 685 1.31 -21.55 -1.95
C SER A 685 2.83 -21.57 -1.79
N VAL A 686 3.58 -21.52 -2.90
CA VAL A 686 5.05 -21.45 -2.88
C VAL A 686 5.51 -20.17 -2.20
N HIS A 687 4.91 -19.03 -2.51
CA HIS A 687 5.22 -17.75 -1.86
C HIS A 687 5.07 -17.82 -0.33
N ASN A 688 3.90 -18.27 0.16
CA ASN A 688 3.64 -18.36 1.59
C ASN A 688 4.50 -19.42 2.29
N HIS A 689 4.81 -20.53 1.60
CA HIS A 689 5.73 -21.54 2.13
C HIS A 689 7.14 -20.98 2.31
N LEU A 690 7.69 -20.33 1.29
CA LEU A 690 9.02 -19.70 1.36
C LEU A 690 9.08 -18.58 2.40
N LEU A 691 7.98 -17.84 2.62
CA LEU A 691 7.89 -16.87 3.72
C LEU A 691 8.03 -17.56 5.08
N ARG A 692 7.28 -18.64 5.32
CA ARG A 692 7.35 -19.41 6.57
C ARG A 692 8.72 -20.03 6.83
N CYS A 693 9.43 -20.41 5.76
CA CYS A 693 10.80 -20.95 5.83
C CYS A 693 11.87 -19.84 5.91
N GLY A 694 11.49 -18.56 5.84
CA GLY A 694 12.40 -17.44 5.81
C GLY A 694 13.25 -17.34 4.54
N LEU A 695 12.80 -17.90 3.42
CA LEU A 695 13.58 -18.01 2.18
C LEU A 695 13.09 -17.09 1.04
N ARG A 696 11.93 -16.42 1.22
CA ARG A 696 11.24 -15.73 0.11
C ARG A 696 12.09 -14.71 -0.62
N THR A 697 12.96 -13.99 0.06
CA THR A 697 13.82 -12.96 -0.54
C THR A 697 15.06 -13.51 -1.23
N GLN A 698 15.30 -14.82 -1.15
CA GLN A 698 16.42 -15.48 -1.85
C GLN A 698 16.08 -15.89 -3.29
N ALA A 699 14.80 -15.99 -3.63
CA ALA A 699 14.33 -16.32 -4.96
C ALA A 699 13.06 -15.57 -5.34
N ASP A 700 12.95 -15.22 -6.61
CA ASP A 700 11.73 -14.72 -7.22
C ASP A 700 10.98 -15.77 -8.02
N LEU A 701 9.66 -15.56 -8.18
CA LEU A 701 8.75 -16.49 -8.80
C LEU A 701 8.35 -15.98 -10.19
N ILE A 702 8.57 -16.76 -11.22
CA ILE A 702 7.97 -16.56 -12.53
C ILE A 702 7.03 -17.71 -12.83
N VAL A 703 5.98 -17.45 -13.59
CA VAL A 703 4.95 -18.45 -13.88
C VAL A 703 4.70 -18.59 -15.38
N GLU A 704 4.66 -19.84 -15.85
CA GLU A 704 4.16 -20.24 -17.14
C GLU A 704 2.75 -20.79 -16.92
N CYS A 705 1.72 -20.07 -17.39
CA CYS A 705 0.35 -20.39 -17.06
C CYS A 705 -0.57 -20.48 -18.27
N GLY A 706 -1.45 -21.48 -18.22
CA GLY A 706 -2.50 -21.67 -19.20
C GLY A 706 -3.84 -21.00 -18.85
N ASP A 707 -4.09 -20.74 -17.57
CA ASP A 707 -5.40 -20.32 -17.07
C ASP A 707 -5.64 -18.80 -17.00
N ALA A 708 -4.58 -17.95 -17.16
CA ALA A 708 -4.69 -16.49 -17.12
C ALA A 708 -5.04 -15.89 -18.49
N ILE A 709 -6.12 -15.13 -18.59
CA ILE A 709 -6.65 -14.59 -19.86
C ILE A 709 -6.86 -13.07 -19.81
N THR A 710 -7.34 -12.53 -18.69
CA THR A 710 -7.76 -11.13 -18.56
C THR A 710 -6.86 -10.34 -17.62
N ALA A 711 -6.88 -9.02 -17.70
CA ALA A 711 -6.08 -8.15 -16.81
C ALA A 711 -6.29 -8.45 -15.32
N HIS A 712 -7.50 -8.92 -14.93
CA HIS A 712 -7.79 -9.32 -13.55
C HIS A 712 -6.94 -10.53 -13.13
N ASP A 713 -6.84 -11.55 -13.99
CA ASP A 713 -6.09 -12.77 -13.71
C ASP A 713 -4.61 -12.45 -13.49
N PHE A 714 -4.03 -11.63 -14.37
CA PHE A 714 -2.64 -11.18 -14.25
C PHE A 714 -2.40 -10.27 -13.05
N ALA A 715 -3.31 -9.33 -12.78
CA ALA A 715 -3.22 -8.48 -11.59
C ALA A 715 -3.26 -9.32 -10.31
N THR A 716 -4.06 -10.39 -10.29
CA THR A 716 -4.14 -11.31 -9.15
C THR A 716 -2.82 -12.07 -8.99
N LEU A 717 -2.24 -12.62 -10.07
CA LEU A 717 -0.93 -13.29 -10.02
C LEU A 717 0.17 -12.36 -9.50
N VAL A 718 0.27 -11.13 -10.00
CA VAL A 718 1.23 -10.13 -9.49
C VAL A 718 0.95 -9.80 -8.02
N GLY A 719 -0.31 -9.61 -7.66
CA GLY A 719 -0.73 -9.33 -6.28
C GLY A 719 -0.43 -10.46 -5.29
N TYR A 720 -0.28 -11.69 -5.78
CA TYR A 720 0.14 -12.86 -5.02
C TYR A 720 1.57 -13.31 -5.33
N SER A 721 2.41 -12.38 -5.79
CA SER A 721 3.87 -12.51 -5.85
C SER A 721 4.47 -13.15 -7.10
N ALA A 722 3.73 -13.24 -8.22
CA ALA A 722 4.34 -13.53 -9.51
C ALA A 722 5.10 -12.31 -10.02
N SER A 723 6.42 -12.41 -10.18
CA SER A 723 7.28 -11.34 -10.70
C SER A 723 7.33 -11.31 -12.23
N GLY A 724 7.13 -12.47 -12.87
CA GLY A 724 7.04 -12.61 -14.31
C GLY A 724 5.99 -13.65 -14.71
N ILE A 725 5.23 -13.38 -15.79
CA ILE A 725 4.10 -14.22 -16.20
C ILE A 725 4.21 -14.47 -17.71
N TYR A 726 4.32 -15.74 -18.10
CA TYR A 726 4.24 -16.18 -19.49
C TYR A 726 2.90 -16.90 -19.75
N PRO A 727 1.93 -16.24 -20.42
CA PRO A 727 0.62 -16.83 -20.70
C PRO A 727 0.66 -17.67 -21.98
N TYR A 728 1.32 -18.82 -21.93
CA TYR A 728 1.62 -19.60 -23.12
C TYR A 728 0.38 -19.98 -23.93
N LEU A 729 -0.72 -20.35 -23.26
CA LEU A 729 -1.91 -20.82 -23.94
C LEU A 729 -2.68 -19.69 -24.65
N ALA A 730 -2.65 -18.48 -24.08
CA ALA A 730 -3.17 -17.30 -24.74
C ALA A 730 -2.33 -16.94 -25.99
N HIS A 731 -1.00 -17.03 -25.88
CA HIS A 731 -0.09 -16.80 -27.03
C HIS A 731 -0.27 -17.85 -28.11
N ASP A 732 -0.37 -19.15 -27.75
CA ASP A 732 -0.65 -20.25 -28.70
C ASP A 732 -2.01 -20.05 -29.39
N THR A 733 -3.02 -19.60 -28.65
CA THR A 733 -4.36 -19.28 -29.19
C THR A 733 -4.27 -18.17 -30.23
N ILE A 734 -3.56 -17.07 -29.94
CA ILE A 734 -3.36 -15.95 -30.88
C ILE A 734 -2.61 -16.42 -32.13
N ALA A 735 -1.55 -17.22 -31.97
CA ALA A 735 -0.78 -17.77 -33.08
C ALA A 735 -1.66 -18.61 -34.00
N SER A 736 -2.47 -19.54 -33.43
CA SER A 736 -3.42 -20.35 -34.19
C SER A 736 -4.49 -19.54 -34.90
N LEU A 737 -5.03 -18.47 -34.26
CA LEU A 737 -6.02 -17.59 -34.88
C LEU A 737 -5.41 -16.79 -36.05
N ALA A 738 -4.16 -16.35 -35.94
CA ALA A 738 -3.43 -15.67 -37.00
C ALA A 738 -3.16 -16.63 -38.19
N GLU A 739 -2.67 -17.86 -37.91
CA GLU A 739 -2.41 -18.89 -38.94
C GLU A 739 -3.69 -19.27 -39.71
N ARG A 740 -4.81 -19.36 -39.02
CA ARG A 740 -6.12 -19.66 -39.59
C ARG A 740 -6.73 -18.48 -40.33
N GLY A 741 -6.10 -17.30 -40.31
CA GLY A 741 -6.60 -16.08 -40.95
C GLY A 741 -7.84 -15.47 -40.28
N VAL A 742 -8.10 -15.79 -39.02
CA VAL A 742 -9.17 -15.17 -38.20
C VAL A 742 -8.76 -13.77 -37.80
N LEU A 743 -7.48 -13.58 -37.36
CA LEU A 743 -6.89 -12.27 -37.13
C LEU A 743 -6.40 -11.65 -38.43
N ALA A 744 -6.58 -10.33 -38.61
CA ALA A 744 -6.08 -9.57 -39.75
C ALA A 744 -4.58 -9.22 -39.63
N ILE A 745 -3.91 -9.64 -38.59
CA ILE A 745 -2.52 -9.35 -38.25
C ILE A 745 -1.74 -10.67 -38.04
N ASP A 746 -0.42 -10.58 -38.07
CA ASP A 746 0.44 -11.72 -37.75
C ASP A 746 0.47 -12.05 -36.26
N ALA A 747 0.96 -13.24 -35.92
CA ALA A 747 0.98 -13.73 -34.54
C ALA A 747 1.83 -12.87 -33.59
N GLU A 748 3.01 -12.42 -34.06
CA GLU A 748 3.93 -11.62 -33.26
C GLU A 748 3.28 -10.27 -32.86
N THR A 749 2.69 -9.58 -33.84
CA THR A 749 1.92 -8.34 -33.61
C THR A 749 0.73 -8.59 -32.67
N GLY A 750 0.01 -9.72 -32.86
CA GLY A 750 -1.15 -10.06 -32.02
C GLY A 750 -0.76 -10.31 -30.58
N ILE A 751 0.33 -11.04 -30.33
CA ILE A 751 0.87 -11.30 -28.99
C ILE A 751 1.34 -9.99 -28.33
N ALA A 752 2.08 -9.15 -29.07
CA ALA A 752 2.52 -7.85 -28.56
C ALA A 752 1.34 -6.95 -28.15
N ASN A 753 0.30 -6.89 -28.98
CA ASN A 753 -0.93 -6.14 -28.70
C ASN A 753 -1.67 -6.68 -27.48
N TYR A 754 -1.79 -8.01 -27.35
CA TYR A 754 -2.41 -8.65 -26.19
C TYR A 754 -1.66 -8.31 -24.90
N ASN A 755 -0.35 -8.46 -24.90
CA ASN A 755 0.49 -8.12 -23.74
C ASN A 755 0.36 -6.62 -23.38
N ALA A 756 0.32 -5.73 -24.37
CA ALA A 756 0.11 -4.30 -24.15
C ALA A 756 -1.26 -3.99 -23.53
N ALA A 757 -2.32 -4.68 -23.99
CA ALA A 757 -3.68 -4.55 -23.44
C ALA A 757 -3.74 -5.02 -21.97
N ILE A 758 -3.13 -6.16 -21.67
CA ILE A 758 -3.06 -6.70 -20.30
C ILE A 758 -2.29 -5.73 -19.39
N LEU A 759 -1.09 -5.28 -19.81
CA LEU A 759 -0.28 -4.34 -19.02
C LEU A 759 -1.03 -3.03 -18.74
N SER A 760 -1.70 -2.48 -19.76
CA SER A 760 -2.54 -1.29 -19.59
C SER A 760 -3.69 -1.53 -18.61
N GLY A 761 -4.27 -2.72 -18.61
CA GLY A 761 -5.31 -3.13 -17.66
C GLY A 761 -4.78 -3.18 -16.21
N ILE A 762 -3.61 -3.78 -15.99
CA ILE A 762 -2.97 -3.83 -14.67
C ILE A 762 -2.65 -2.41 -14.18
N VAL A 763 -2.06 -1.56 -15.04
CA VAL A 763 -1.74 -0.17 -14.70
C VAL A 763 -3.01 0.61 -14.33
N SER A 764 -4.12 0.40 -15.04
CA SER A 764 -5.41 1.03 -14.70
C SER A 764 -5.96 0.56 -13.36
N ILE A 765 -5.76 -0.71 -12.98
CA ILE A 765 -6.12 -1.23 -11.66
C ILE A 765 -5.28 -0.55 -10.57
N MET A 766 -3.95 -0.50 -10.76
CA MET A 766 -3.03 0.16 -9.84
C MET A 766 -3.38 1.65 -9.65
N SER A 767 -3.65 2.36 -10.74
CA SER A 767 -4.02 3.79 -10.72
C SER A 767 -5.29 4.06 -9.93
N LYS A 768 -6.29 3.17 -9.98
CA LYS A 768 -7.52 3.26 -9.17
C LYS A 768 -7.27 3.07 -7.68
N MET A 769 -6.21 2.34 -7.32
CA MET A 769 -5.78 2.15 -5.93
C MET A 769 -4.81 3.24 -5.46
N GLY A 770 -4.39 4.14 -6.35
CA GLY A 770 -3.41 5.19 -6.05
C GLY A 770 -1.99 4.64 -5.89
N ILE A 771 -1.67 3.53 -6.56
CA ILE A 771 -0.34 2.89 -6.60
C ILE A 771 0.30 3.19 -7.95
N SER A 772 1.50 3.75 -7.94
CA SER A 772 2.20 4.16 -9.17
C SER A 772 3.47 3.34 -9.49
N THR A 773 3.79 2.32 -8.68
CA THR A 773 4.87 1.37 -8.97
C THR A 773 4.36 -0.08 -8.97
N MET A 774 4.81 -0.89 -9.92
CA MET A 774 4.51 -2.32 -9.94
C MET A 774 5.06 -3.02 -8.69
N GLN A 775 6.22 -2.60 -8.20
CA GLN A 775 6.79 -3.09 -6.96
C GLN A 775 5.86 -2.86 -5.75
N GLY A 776 5.16 -1.72 -5.69
CA GLY A 776 4.18 -1.43 -4.64
C GLY A 776 2.88 -2.22 -4.73
N TYR A 777 2.61 -2.83 -5.89
CA TYR A 777 1.47 -3.73 -6.12
C TYR A 777 1.84 -5.21 -5.97
N HIS A 778 3.10 -5.57 -6.25
CA HIS A 778 3.62 -6.92 -6.20
C HIS A 778 3.59 -7.50 -4.77
N ALA A 779 2.95 -8.66 -4.58
CA ALA A 779 2.69 -9.27 -3.28
C ALA A 779 1.86 -8.43 -2.29
N ALA A 780 1.14 -7.41 -2.77
CA ALA A 780 0.30 -6.57 -1.93
C ALA A 780 -0.96 -7.28 -1.42
N GLN A 781 -1.41 -8.35 -2.09
CA GLN A 781 -2.60 -9.13 -1.70
C GLN A 781 -3.85 -8.25 -1.48
N ILE A 782 -4.05 -7.22 -2.31
CA ILE A 782 -5.19 -6.28 -2.20
C ILE A 782 -6.44 -6.91 -2.86
N PHE A 783 -6.83 -8.06 -2.32
CA PHE A 783 -7.97 -8.84 -2.78
C PHE A 783 -8.82 -9.33 -1.60
N GLU A 784 -10.09 -9.60 -1.88
CA GLU A 784 -11.00 -10.34 -1.02
C GLU A 784 -11.29 -11.68 -1.68
N ALA A 785 -11.09 -12.77 -0.94
CA ALA A 785 -11.52 -14.10 -1.35
C ALA A 785 -12.98 -14.30 -0.96
N VAL A 786 -13.80 -14.81 -1.87
CA VAL A 786 -15.23 -15.03 -1.65
C VAL A 786 -15.59 -16.49 -1.89
N GLY A 787 -16.08 -17.17 -0.88
CA GLY A 787 -16.53 -18.54 -0.96
C GLY A 787 -15.40 -19.58 -0.89
N LEU A 788 -14.28 -19.25 -0.24
CA LEU A 788 -13.18 -20.15 0.06
C LEU A 788 -13.09 -20.39 1.58
N ALA A 789 -12.79 -21.62 1.97
CA ALA A 789 -12.67 -22.01 3.36
C ALA A 789 -11.48 -21.28 4.05
N SER A 790 -11.64 -21.00 5.36
CA SER A 790 -10.60 -20.31 6.14
C SER A 790 -9.28 -21.09 6.15
N GLU A 791 -9.36 -22.42 6.23
CA GLU A 791 -8.19 -23.29 6.24
C GLU A 791 -7.37 -23.16 4.93
N LEU A 792 -8.05 -23.05 3.79
CA LEU A 792 -7.39 -22.81 2.49
C LEU A 792 -6.73 -21.42 2.44
N ILE A 793 -7.42 -20.41 2.94
CA ILE A 793 -6.90 -19.04 3.00
C ILE A 793 -5.70 -18.95 3.94
N ASP A 794 -5.81 -19.49 5.14
CA ASP A 794 -4.74 -19.41 6.15
C ASP A 794 -3.48 -20.17 5.70
N ALA A 795 -3.63 -21.29 4.99
CA ALA A 795 -2.52 -22.08 4.50
C ALA A 795 -1.83 -21.49 3.26
N HIS A 796 -2.60 -21.01 2.29
CA HIS A 796 -2.10 -20.69 0.94
C HIS A 796 -2.25 -19.23 0.53
N PHE A 797 -3.09 -18.45 1.21
CA PHE A 797 -3.36 -17.03 0.94
C PHE A 797 -3.32 -16.21 2.23
N THR A 798 -2.37 -16.52 3.10
CA THR A 798 -2.24 -15.94 4.45
C THR A 798 -2.37 -14.42 4.43
N GLY A 799 -3.28 -13.87 5.26
CA GLY A 799 -3.54 -12.43 5.34
C GLY A 799 -4.54 -11.88 4.31
N THR A 800 -5.05 -12.71 3.38
CA THR A 800 -6.12 -12.30 2.47
C THR A 800 -7.44 -12.17 3.22
N VAL A 801 -8.19 -11.10 2.93
CA VAL A 801 -9.52 -10.88 3.51
C VAL A 801 -10.47 -11.93 2.98
N SER A 802 -11.14 -12.66 3.87
CA SER A 802 -12.24 -13.59 3.53
C SER A 802 -13.36 -13.43 4.55
N ARG A 803 -14.52 -12.98 4.10
CA ARG A 803 -15.72 -12.77 4.95
C ARG A 803 -16.74 -13.88 4.79
N ILE A 804 -16.67 -14.62 3.69
CA ILE A 804 -17.60 -15.69 3.33
C ILE A 804 -16.76 -16.93 3.04
N GLY A 805 -16.82 -17.90 3.93
CA GLY A 805 -16.22 -19.22 3.76
C GLY A 805 -16.93 -20.03 2.68
N GLY A 806 -16.34 -21.15 2.29
CA GLY A 806 -16.90 -22.01 1.25
C GLY A 806 -16.03 -23.23 0.95
N LEU A 807 -15.51 -23.29 -0.27
CA LEU A 807 -14.79 -24.43 -0.82
C LEU A 807 -13.47 -24.69 -0.09
N SER A 808 -13.26 -25.94 0.26
CA SER A 808 -11.98 -26.48 0.70
C SER A 808 -11.05 -26.73 -0.49
N ILE A 809 -9.82 -27.14 -0.22
CA ILE A 809 -8.89 -27.54 -1.27
C ILE A 809 -9.36 -28.80 -2.02
N ASP A 810 -10.08 -29.72 -1.33
CA ASP A 810 -10.64 -30.90 -1.93
C ASP A 810 -11.84 -30.58 -2.84
N ASP A 811 -12.66 -29.58 -2.45
CA ASP A 811 -13.70 -29.06 -3.33
C ASP A 811 -13.12 -28.37 -4.57
N LEU A 812 -12.00 -27.67 -4.42
CA LEU A 812 -11.25 -27.07 -5.56
C LEU A 812 -10.67 -28.15 -6.47
N GLN A 813 -10.16 -29.27 -5.92
CA GLN A 813 -9.76 -30.42 -6.71
C GLN A 813 -10.92 -30.93 -7.59
N HIS A 814 -12.11 -31.03 -7.01
CA HIS A 814 -13.30 -31.43 -7.77
C HIS A 814 -13.61 -30.49 -8.94
N GLU A 815 -13.46 -29.17 -8.76
CA GLU A 815 -13.65 -28.19 -9.85
C GLU A 815 -12.62 -28.41 -10.99
N CYS A 816 -11.35 -28.64 -10.64
CA CYS A 816 -10.29 -28.95 -11.61
C CYS A 816 -10.55 -30.26 -12.36
N ASP A 817 -10.98 -31.32 -11.64
CA ASP A 817 -11.33 -32.62 -12.23
C ASP A 817 -12.54 -32.50 -13.18
N LEU A 818 -13.51 -31.62 -12.87
CA LEU A 818 -14.64 -31.32 -13.77
C LEU A 818 -14.17 -30.66 -15.06
N HIS A 819 -13.28 -29.68 -15.01
CA HIS A 819 -12.68 -29.07 -16.21
C HIS A 819 -11.97 -30.12 -17.09
N TYR A 820 -11.15 -30.97 -16.44
CA TYR A 820 -10.43 -32.04 -17.13
C TYR A 820 -11.38 -33.07 -17.76
N ALA A 821 -12.43 -33.48 -17.04
CA ALA A 821 -13.43 -34.42 -17.58
C ALA A 821 -14.20 -33.82 -18.76
N GLN A 822 -14.59 -32.55 -18.68
CA GLN A 822 -15.24 -31.84 -19.78
C GLN A 822 -14.32 -31.73 -21.02
N ALA A 823 -13.03 -31.51 -20.82
CA ALA A 823 -12.06 -31.50 -21.93
C ALA A 823 -11.93 -32.86 -22.63
N LEU A 824 -11.95 -33.96 -21.86
CA LEU A 824 -11.94 -35.32 -22.42
C LEU A 824 -13.25 -35.63 -23.18
N GLU A 825 -14.41 -35.23 -22.67
CA GLU A 825 -15.69 -35.35 -23.38
C GLU A 825 -15.67 -34.54 -24.67
N GLN A 826 -15.11 -33.34 -24.66
CA GLN A 826 -14.96 -32.44 -25.80
C GLN A 826 -14.17 -33.13 -26.96
N ARG A 827 -13.08 -33.82 -26.63
CA ARG A 827 -12.28 -34.58 -27.63
C ARG A 827 -13.06 -35.62 -28.43
N THR A 828 -14.13 -36.16 -27.83
CA THR A 828 -14.98 -37.21 -28.46
C THR A 828 -16.28 -36.63 -29.03
N SER A 829 -16.49 -35.36 -28.94
CA SER A 829 -17.67 -34.65 -29.45
C SER A 829 -17.70 -34.58 -30.98
N PRO A 830 -18.85 -34.35 -31.62
CA PRO A 830 -18.93 -34.15 -33.07
C PRO A 830 -18.17 -32.92 -33.56
N ALA A 831 -17.79 -32.01 -32.69
CA ALA A 831 -17.03 -30.79 -32.98
C ALA A 831 -15.91 -30.58 -31.96
N PRO A 832 -14.85 -31.42 -31.99
CA PRO A 832 -13.80 -31.43 -30.96
C PRO A 832 -13.00 -30.11 -30.90
N ASP A 833 -12.98 -29.36 -31.99
CA ASP A 833 -12.25 -28.07 -32.07
C ASP A 833 -13.09 -26.86 -31.66
N GLN A 834 -14.34 -27.04 -31.23
CA GLN A 834 -15.24 -25.95 -30.83
C GLN A 834 -15.42 -25.96 -29.30
N LEU A 835 -14.94 -24.93 -28.66
CA LEU A 835 -15.21 -24.72 -27.24
C LEU A 835 -16.69 -24.37 -27.00
N PRO A 836 -17.27 -24.79 -25.87
CA PRO A 836 -18.58 -24.34 -25.45
C PRO A 836 -18.58 -22.87 -25.10
N SER A 837 -19.73 -22.21 -25.12
CA SER A 837 -19.90 -20.84 -24.61
C SER A 837 -20.14 -20.89 -23.10
N SER A 838 -19.48 -20.04 -22.34
CA SER A 838 -19.71 -19.90 -20.89
C SER A 838 -21.05 -19.25 -20.58
N GLY A 839 -21.46 -18.32 -21.42
CA GLY A 839 -22.64 -17.50 -21.14
C GLY A 839 -22.47 -16.52 -19.98
N ILE A 840 -21.26 -16.27 -19.48
CA ILE A 840 -21.01 -15.39 -18.33
C ILE A 840 -21.21 -13.91 -18.69
N THR A 841 -20.66 -13.49 -19.81
CA THR A 841 -20.72 -12.08 -20.24
C THR A 841 -22.03 -11.76 -20.95
N THR A 842 -22.54 -12.72 -21.72
CA THR A 842 -23.77 -12.61 -22.51
C THR A 842 -24.58 -13.87 -22.35
N TRP A 843 -25.87 -13.75 -22.00
CA TRP A 843 -26.75 -14.91 -21.86
C TRP A 843 -26.69 -15.85 -23.08
N ARG A 844 -26.50 -17.13 -22.83
CA ARG A 844 -26.49 -18.21 -23.84
C ARG A 844 -27.35 -19.39 -23.35
N PRO A 845 -28.00 -20.11 -24.24
CA PRO A 845 -28.66 -21.38 -23.90
C PRO A 845 -27.62 -22.38 -23.35
N ARG A 846 -27.85 -22.97 -22.19
CA ARG A 846 -26.96 -23.90 -21.47
C ARG A 846 -25.66 -23.28 -20.97
N GLY A 847 -25.54 -21.94 -21.00
CA GLY A 847 -24.47 -21.23 -20.29
C GLY A 847 -24.91 -20.88 -18.87
N GLU A 848 -24.13 -19.98 -18.26
CA GLU A 848 -24.38 -19.51 -16.90
C GLU A 848 -25.77 -18.88 -16.74
N GLU A 849 -26.33 -18.99 -15.54
CA GLU A 849 -27.62 -18.38 -15.23
C GLU A 849 -27.51 -16.88 -15.08
N HIS A 850 -28.51 -16.17 -15.57
CA HIS A 850 -28.62 -14.71 -15.48
C HIS A 850 -29.89 -14.31 -14.74
N LEU A 851 -29.82 -13.30 -13.90
CA LEU A 851 -30.99 -12.67 -13.30
C LEU A 851 -31.85 -12.00 -14.40
N ILE A 852 -31.17 -11.37 -15.37
CA ILE A 852 -31.82 -10.64 -16.47
C ILE A 852 -31.83 -11.48 -17.76
N THR A 853 -32.80 -12.40 -17.85
CA THR A 853 -32.94 -13.28 -19.01
C THR A 853 -33.58 -12.54 -20.22
N PRO A 854 -33.48 -13.07 -21.46
CA PRO A 854 -34.19 -12.54 -22.62
C PRO A 854 -35.69 -12.39 -22.43
N GLN A 855 -36.30 -13.27 -21.62
CA GLN A 855 -37.73 -13.19 -21.25
C GLN A 855 -37.99 -11.96 -20.38
N VAL A 856 -37.17 -11.74 -19.35
CA VAL A 856 -37.26 -10.58 -18.44
C VAL A 856 -37.13 -9.27 -19.25
N ILE A 857 -36.14 -9.19 -20.14
CA ILE A 857 -35.93 -8.02 -21.00
C ILE A 857 -37.15 -7.79 -21.90
N THR A 858 -37.68 -8.86 -22.51
CA THR A 858 -38.84 -8.77 -23.42
C THR A 858 -40.06 -8.27 -22.66
N LEU A 859 -40.34 -8.78 -21.47
CA LEU A 859 -41.47 -8.35 -20.65
C LEU A 859 -41.33 -6.88 -20.24
N LEU A 860 -40.16 -6.45 -19.79
CA LEU A 860 -39.87 -5.05 -19.46
C LEU A 860 -40.09 -4.11 -20.64
N GLN A 861 -39.51 -4.44 -21.81
CA GLN A 861 -39.63 -3.62 -23.02
C GLN A 861 -41.07 -3.51 -23.48
N ARG A 862 -41.83 -4.60 -23.44
CA ARG A 862 -43.26 -4.58 -23.83
C ARG A 862 -44.08 -3.78 -22.83
N ALA A 863 -43.88 -3.96 -21.52
CA ALA A 863 -44.54 -3.22 -20.46
C ALA A 863 -44.35 -1.72 -20.61
N VAL A 864 -43.11 -1.27 -20.82
CA VAL A 864 -42.77 0.14 -20.93
C VAL A 864 -43.33 0.74 -22.25
N ARG A 865 -43.19 0.03 -23.38
CA ARG A 865 -43.65 0.54 -24.68
C ARG A 865 -45.19 0.64 -24.78
N ALA A 866 -45.91 -0.31 -24.12
CA ALA A 866 -47.38 -0.33 -24.10
C ALA A 866 -47.94 0.48 -22.92
N ASN A 867 -47.13 0.88 -21.95
CA ASN A 867 -47.53 1.43 -20.65
C ASN A 867 -48.56 0.51 -19.97
N ASP A 868 -48.25 -0.79 -19.98
CA ASP A 868 -49.14 -1.86 -19.55
C ASP A 868 -48.77 -2.40 -18.15
N PRO A 869 -49.61 -2.15 -17.14
CA PRO A 869 -49.35 -2.59 -15.78
C PRO A 869 -49.40 -4.13 -15.58
N GLU A 870 -50.13 -4.87 -16.42
CA GLU A 870 -50.17 -6.33 -16.33
C GLU A 870 -48.87 -6.96 -16.83
N LEU A 871 -48.33 -6.43 -17.92
CA LEU A 871 -47.00 -6.82 -18.40
C LEU A 871 -45.89 -6.41 -17.43
N PHE A 872 -46.05 -5.29 -16.71
CA PHE A 872 -45.11 -4.90 -15.68
C PHE A 872 -45.19 -5.82 -14.44
N ALA A 873 -46.37 -6.25 -14.08
CA ALA A 873 -46.57 -7.25 -13.01
C ALA A 873 -45.92 -8.59 -13.40
N ALA A 874 -46.13 -9.04 -14.66
CA ALA A 874 -45.48 -10.26 -15.16
C ALA A 874 -43.95 -10.15 -15.21
N TYR A 875 -43.40 -8.96 -15.55
CA TYR A 875 -41.98 -8.67 -15.46
C TYR A 875 -41.48 -8.77 -14.01
N SER A 876 -42.20 -8.13 -13.08
CA SER A 876 -41.86 -8.18 -11.66
C SER A 876 -41.84 -9.59 -11.09
N GLU A 877 -42.85 -10.40 -11.47
CA GLU A 877 -42.93 -11.82 -11.11
C GLU A 877 -41.74 -12.60 -11.70
N ALA A 878 -41.43 -12.39 -12.98
CA ALA A 878 -40.32 -13.08 -13.64
C ALA A 878 -38.94 -12.76 -13.00
N VAL A 879 -38.76 -11.53 -12.53
CA VAL A 879 -37.53 -11.14 -11.81
C VAL A 879 -37.46 -11.74 -10.41
N HIS A 880 -38.62 -11.93 -9.75
CA HIS A 880 -38.69 -12.42 -8.37
C HIS A 880 -39.01 -13.92 -8.29
N GLN A 881 -39.03 -14.64 -9.41
CA GLN A 881 -39.33 -16.08 -9.37
C GLN A 881 -38.28 -16.83 -8.54
N PRO A 882 -38.71 -17.59 -7.53
CA PRO A 882 -37.80 -18.38 -6.70
C PRO A 882 -37.45 -19.69 -7.44
N GLY A 883 -36.57 -19.61 -8.41
CA GLY A 883 -36.22 -20.80 -9.21
C GLY A 883 -34.78 -21.22 -9.06
N ALA A 884 -33.89 -20.27 -9.07
CA ALA A 884 -32.47 -20.47 -8.83
C ALA A 884 -31.91 -19.25 -8.14
N PRO A 885 -31.13 -19.39 -7.08
CA PRO A 885 -30.46 -18.26 -6.43
C PRO A 885 -29.30 -17.79 -7.31
N SER A 886 -29.62 -17.06 -8.36
CA SER A 886 -28.60 -16.51 -9.26
C SER A 886 -27.84 -15.31 -8.69
N CYS A 887 -28.29 -14.73 -7.58
CA CYS A 887 -27.52 -13.71 -6.87
C CYS A 887 -27.88 -13.63 -5.38
N CYS A 888 -26.98 -13.11 -4.56
CA CYS A 888 -27.15 -12.94 -3.10
C CYS A 888 -28.35 -12.05 -2.73
N ALA A 889 -28.80 -11.14 -3.59
CA ALA A 889 -29.96 -10.29 -3.34
C ALA A 889 -31.27 -11.09 -3.31
N ILE A 890 -31.37 -12.21 -4.02
CA ILE A 890 -32.54 -13.08 -4.03
C ILE A 890 -32.56 -13.97 -2.77
N CYS A 891 -31.39 -14.42 -2.31
CA CYS A 891 -31.28 -15.26 -1.10
C CYS A 891 -31.72 -14.53 0.18
N SER A 892 -31.66 -13.21 0.23
CA SER A 892 -32.03 -12.42 1.41
C SER A 892 -33.50 -12.12 1.53
N SER A 893 -34.34 -12.39 0.51
CA SER A 893 -35.72 -11.95 0.44
C SER A 893 -36.77 -13.05 0.67
N SER A 894 -36.38 -14.32 0.87
CA SER A 894 -37.36 -15.40 1.06
C SER A 894 -36.89 -16.48 2.02
N SER A 895 -37.70 -16.78 3.00
CA SER A 895 -37.80 -18.13 3.54
C SER A 895 -38.38 -19.00 2.45
N PRO A 896 -38.08 -20.12 2.22
CA PRO A 896 -37.46 -21.36 2.53
C PRO A 896 -37.03 -22.22 1.33
N PRO A 897 -36.96 -23.50 1.42
CA PRO A 897 -35.72 -24.27 1.45
C PRO A 897 -35.01 -24.19 0.12
N ALA A 898 -33.82 -23.72 0.18
CA ALA A 898 -32.89 -23.85 -0.92
C ALA A 898 -32.71 -25.34 -1.27
N PRO A 899 -32.67 -25.69 -2.57
CA PRO A 899 -32.12 -26.97 -2.97
C PRO A 899 -30.66 -27.05 -2.48
N PRO A 900 -30.12 -28.24 -2.36
CA PRO A 900 -28.84 -28.42 -1.70
C PRO A 900 -27.75 -27.66 -2.48
N PHE A 901 -27.40 -26.48 -1.96
CA PHE A 901 -26.06 -25.97 -2.25
C PHE A 901 -25.07 -27.03 -1.85
N ARG A 902 -24.08 -27.27 -2.66
CA ARG A 902 -22.95 -28.17 -2.35
C ARG A 902 -22.07 -27.65 -1.20
N PHE A 903 -22.62 -26.86 -0.30
CA PHE A 903 -22.03 -26.63 1.00
C PHE A 903 -22.22 -27.88 1.83
N ARG A 904 -21.21 -28.72 1.99
CA ARG A 904 -21.15 -29.62 3.11
C ARG A 904 -21.37 -28.78 4.37
N LYS A 905 -22.56 -28.88 4.96
CA LYS A 905 -22.76 -28.42 6.32
C LYS A 905 -21.73 -29.13 7.19
N SER A 906 -20.65 -28.47 7.53
CA SER A 906 -19.96 -28.80 8.76
C SER A 906 -21.00 -28.56 9.84
N SER A 907 -21.50 -29.65 10.45
CA SER A 907 -22.39 -29.57 11.59
C SER A 907 -21.76 -28.63 12.63
N PRO A 908 -22.50 -27.67 13.17
CA PRO A 908 -22.01 -26.91 14.31
C PRO A 908 -21.93 -27.88 15.46
N GLN A 909 -20.76 -28.43 15.75
CA GLN A 909 -20.49 -28.87 17.10
C GLN A 909 -20.57 -27.63 17.98
N ALA A 910 -21.62 -27.63 18.78
CA ALA A 910 -21.83 -26.66 19.82
C ALA A 910 -20.54 -26.50 20.64
N ARG A 911 -19.80 -25.45 20.40
CA ARG A 911 -18.91 -24.86 21.39
C ARG A 911 -19.68 -23.74 22.05
N SER A 912 -20.38 -24.13 23.14
CA SER A 912 -20.73 -23.22 24.19
C SER A 912 -19.45 -22.81 24.88
N SER A 913 -18.90 -21.65 24.56
CA SER A 913 -18.12 -20.86 25.48
C SER A 913 -18.16 -19.42 25.01
N SER A 914 -18.76 -18.63 25.85
CA SER A 914 -18.72 -17.19 25.89
C SER A 914 -17.35 -16.64 25.57
N ALA A 915 -17.26 -15.86 24.47
CA ALA A 915 -16.34 -14.75 24.36
C ALA A 915 -16.87 -13.83 23.26
N SER A 916 -17.43 -12.74 23.69
CA SER A 916 -17.61 -11.53 22.89
C SER A 916 -16.25 -11.05 22.44
N THR A 917 -15.94 -11.17 21.16
CA THR A 917 -14.81 -10.46 20.56
C THR A 917 -15.38 -9.60 19.45
N PRO A 918 -15.17 -8.28 19.46
CA PRO A 918 -15.58 -7.42 18.36
C PRO A 918 -14.69 -7.69 17.15
N ALA A 919 -15.33 -7.67 15.98
CA ALA A 919 -14.70 -7.80 14.70
C ALA A 919 -13.53 -6.80 14.58
N ARG A 920 -12.36 -7.32 14.27
CA ARG A 920 -11.24 -6.56 13.69
C ARG A 920 -11.31 -6.64 12.18
#